data_895b87f335660f1d819fd7a4b7c31aa6
#
_entry.id   895b87f335660f1d819fd7a4b7c31aa6
#
_cell.length_a   1.000
_cell.length_b   1.000
_cell.length_c   1.000
_cell.angle_alpha   90.00
_cell.angle_beta   90.00
_cell.angle_gamma   90.00
#
_symmetry.space_group_name_H-M   'P 1'
#
loop_
_entity.id
_entity.type
_entity.pdbx_description
1 polymer ?
#
loop_
_entity_poly.entity_id
_entity_poly.type
_entity_poly.pdbx_seq_one_letter_code
_entity_poly.pdbx_strand_id
1 'polypeptide(L)'
;MSGLADLPLSTEYRKGKDDIAQDFYLPCMRVADRYDRAVGYFNSAIYMIAWPSLKDFVARHGTMRLVCSPALPPNDIEAIEAGYSARFEQENAEKLREDIRYMLAAPFLHKPTAVLAALIGLGVVDVRIAFMKKTSGHNRIFHDKVGLFYDGFGNVVSFKGSMNETWAGLSADGNLESVDVFCSWEHSREASRVKDNELYFDRLWQGKSEHEGVIVKAFPDIAKTELLNVADAKKWPELVDEICREMDAAQKFEAKSTSSAHAKTLRPHQTSALAGWEGQGRRGILEHATGSGKTFTAIAAIRDALRRQEVPLIVVPSELLLQQWHDEILENLPDAAPVILRCGAGYTKWRDDELIGPWTRPGSDKPRLVLSTMQTAAIPEFRSAIRQGSHVFLVADEVHRLGSPNHLQLLELDTGPRLGLSATPRRAGDPFGTSLILNYFNGIVPPPFTLQDAIRSGTLTPYFYHVHTAMLTDTEQQAWDELTTRIKRLSAQNASAKEPDPNADFRIKKLLIERGRILKQAERKAGIAGEVLAANYQRGDRWIVYCDDISQLGAVRAALARAGLESTEYHSTMAGDKEQTIRLFEVNGGIVVSIRCLDEGVDIPSVTHALILASSKNPREYIQRRGRVLRCAEGKSVAHIYDVIVLPNLADSEEEEGTSSNILGGEITRSLEFGRSALNPAAITDLERIALRYSKDYKSLLEAGYEDDE
;
A
#
# COMPACT_ATOMS: atom_id res chain seq x y z
N MET A 1 -34.38 -33.96 -1.26
CA MET A 1 -33.60 -32.69 -1.20
C MET A 1 -33.22 -32.50 0.24
N SER A 2 -31.97 -32.26 0.55
CA SER A 2 -31.51 -31.95 1.89
C SER A 2 -31.87 -30.50 2.23
N GLY A 3 -32.33 -30.27 3.44
CA GLY A 3 -32.66 -28.92 3.97
C GLY A 3 -31.59 -28.42 4.94
N LEU A 4 -31.82 -27.25 5.52
CA LEU A 4 -30.93 -26.66 6.51
C LEU A 4 -30.78 -27.55 7.76
N ALA A 5 -31.85 -28.22 8.17
CA ALA A 5 -31.84 -29.13 9.32
C ALA A 5 -31.02 -30.40 9.15
N ASP A 6 -30.65 -30.75 7.91
CA ASP A 6 -29.82 -31.89 7.60
C ASP A 6 -28.30 -31.58 7.67
N LEU A 7 -27.94 -30.30 7.83
CA LEU A 7 -26.56 -29.86 7.89
C LEU A 7 -25.98 -30.03 9.31
N PRO A 8 -24.73 -30.52 9.45
CA PRO A 8 -24.06 -30.67 10.73
C PRO A 8 -23.54 -29.31 11.25
N LEU A 9 -24.44 -28.42 11.65
CA LEU A 9 -24.09 -27.06 12.07
C LEU A 9 -23.64 -27.04 13.53
N SER A 10 -22.58 -26.27 13.79
CA SER A 10 -22.13 -25.93 15.15
C SER A 10 -22.83 -24.64 15.64
N THR A 11 -22.95 -24.49 16.97
CA THR A 11 -23.53 -23.28 17.57
C THR A 11 -22.63 -22.06 17.46
N GLU A 12 -21.33 -22.27 17.21
CA GLU A 12 -20.33 -21.21 17.05
C GLU A 12 -19.23 -21.68 16.09
N TYR A 13 -18.76 -20.77 15.25
CA TYR A 13 -17.58 -20.96 14.42
C TYR A 13 -16.57 -19.86 14.70
N ARG A 14 -15.30 -20.21 14.87
CA ARG A 14 -14.22 -19.29 15.15
C ARG A 14 -13.13 -19.44 14.12
N LYS A 15 -12.80 -18.37 13.45
CA LYS A 15 -11.70 -18.33 12.51
C LYS A 15 -10.38 -18.69 13.19
N GLY A 16 -9.53 -19.45 12.48
CA GLY A 16 -8.31 -20.03 13.05
C GLY A 16 -8.50 -21.43 13.66
N LYS A 17 -9.78 -21.81 13.98
CA LYS A 17 -10.17 -23.17 14.37
C LYS A 17 -11.03 -23.82 13.29
N ASP A 18 -11.94 -23.05 12.71
CA ASP A 18 -12.96 -23.49 11.76
C ASP A 18 -12.81 -22.71 10.45
N ASP A 19 -13.11 -23.32 9.31
CA ASP A 19 -13.30 -22.65 8.03
C ASP A 19 -14.76 -22.20 7.91
N ILE A 20 -15.05 -20.97 8.35
CA ILE A 20 -16.42 -20.43 8.38
C ILE A 20 -17.10 -20.49 7.00
N ALA A 21 -16.33 -20.33 5.91
CA ALA A 21 -16.87 -20.41 4.56
C ALA A 21 -17.27 -21.85 4.23
N GLN A 22 -16.38 -22.82 4.39
CA GLN A 22 -16.59 -24.22 3.99
C GLN A 22 -17.49 -24.98 4.97
N ASP A 23 -17.35 -24.69 6.27
CA ASP A 23 -18.04 -25.45 7.32
C ASP A 23 -19.45 -24.90 7.62
N PHE A 24 -19.70 -23.63 7.30
CA PHE A 24 -20.97 -22.98 7.62
C PHE A 24 -21.65 -22.31 6.41
N TYR A 25 -20.99 -21.29 5.82
CA TYR A 25 -21.64 -20.39 4.86
C TYR A 25 -22.05 -21.08 3.55
N LEU A 26 -21.10 -21.78 2.91
CA LEU A 26 -21.34 -22.44 1.64
C LEU A 26 -22.34 -23.61 1.74
N PRO A 27 -22.31 -24.47 2.79
CA PRO A 27 -23.33 -25.49 3.00
C PRO A 27 -24.74 -24.89 3.16
N CYS A 28 -24.90 -23.83 3.97
CA CYS A 28 -26.18 -23.16 4.14
C CYS A 28 -26.66 -22.53 2.84
N MET A 29 -25.81 -21.81 2.11
CA MET A 29 -26.15 -21.19 0.82
C MET A 29 -26.59 -22.23 -0.21
N ARG A 30 -25.96 -23.43 -0.24
CA ARG A 30 -26.28 -24.49 -1.17
C ARG A 30 -27.67 -25.04 -0.99
N VAL A 31 -28.24 -25.03 0.21
CA VAL A 31 -29.56 -25.62 0.52
C VAL A 31 -30.65 -24.56 0.75
N ALA A 32 -30.29 -23.31 0.93
CA ALA A 32 -31.24 -22.22 1.14
C ALA A 32 -31.98 -21.79 -0.14
N ASP A 33 -33.22 -21.31 0.03
CA ASP A 33 -34.05 -20.69 -1.02
C ASP A 33 -34.17 -19.17 -0.85
N ARG A 34 -33.86 -18.66 0.34
CA ARG A 34 -33.76 -17.22 0.63
C ARG A 34 -32.62 -16.93 1.57
N TYR A 35 -31.94 -15.83 1.32
CA TYR A 35 -30.87 -15.31 2.17
C TYR A 35 -31.09 -13.83 2.48
N ASP A 36 -31.20 -13.48 3.73
CA ASP A 36 -31.38 -12.12 4.23
C ASP A 36 -30.13 -11.70 4.99
N ARG A 37 -29.60 -10.50 4.69
CA ARG A 37 -28.33 -10.05 5.28
C ARG A 37 -28.30 -8.56 5.55
N ALA A 38 -27.93 -8.19 6.80
CA ALA A 38 -27.52 -6.84 7.19
C ALA A 38 -26.00 -6.81 7.40
N VAL A 39 -25.28 -5.88 6.72
CA VAL A 39 -23.80 -5.75 6.79
C VAL A 39 -23.39 -4.29 6.91
N GLY A 40 -22.20 -4.04 7.49
CA GLY A 40 -21.67 -2.69 7.63
C GLY A 40 -21.31 -2.03 6.32
N TYR A 41 -20.70 -2.75 5.37
CA TYR A 41 -20.24 -2.19 4.11
C TYR A 41 -20.68 -3.04 2.91
N PHE A 42 -21.03 -2.34 1.83
CA PHE A 42 -21.29 -2.98 0.54
C PHE A 42 -19.98 -3.29 -0.16
N ASN A 43 -19.70 -4.55 -0.36
CA ASN A 43 -18.56 -5.00 -1.12
C ASN A 43 -18.96 -6.22 -1.95
N SER A 44 -18.78 -6.14 -3.26
CA SER A 44 -19.05 -7.25 -4.18
C SER A 44 -18.14 -8.47 -3.97
N ALA A 45 -17.02 -8.30 -3.21
CA ALA A 45 -16.07 -9.38 -2.96
C ALA A 45 -16.65 -10.55 -2.16
N ILE A 46 -17.75 -10.37 -1.43
CA ILE A 46 -18.47 -11.46 -0.76
C ILE A 46 -18.83 -12.60 -1.71
N TYR A 47 -19.14 -12.27 -2.94
CA TYR A 47 -19.54 -13.29 -3.92
C TYR A 47 -18.37 -14.20 -4.28
N MET A 48 -17.13 -13.79 -4.01
CA MET A 48 -15.94 -14.57 -4.36
C MET A 48 -15.87 -15.93 -3.65
N ILE A 49 -16.31 -16.00 -2.39
CA ILE A 49 -16.28 -17.26 -1.62
C ILE A 49 -17.58 -18.08 -1.78
N ALA A 50 -18.69 -17.39 -1.89
CA ALA A 50 -20.01 -18.03 -2.00
C ALA A 50 -20.31 -18.60 -3.41
N TRP A 51 -19.50 -18.32 -4.41
CA TRP A 51 -19.82 -18.60 -5.81
C TRP A 51 -20.09 -20.05 -6.18
N PRO A 52 -19.38 -21.06 -5.72
CA PRO A 52 -19.75 -22.45 -6.04
C PRO A 52 -21.19 -22.77 -5.63
N SER A 53 -21.60 -22.31 -4.44
CA SER A 53 -22.95 -22.54 -3.91
C SER A 53 -23.99 -21.56 -4.47
N LEU A 54 -23.56 -20.43 -5.03
CA LEU A 54 -24.43 -19.43 -5.63
C LEU A 54 -25.17 -19.98 -6.86
N LYS A 55 -24.52 -20.81 -7.68
CA LYS A 55 -25.18 -21.47 -8.83
C LYS A 55 -26.32 -22.37 -8.39
N ASP A 56 -26.10 -23.16 -7.35
CA ASP A 56 -27.13 -24.05 -6.78
C ASP A 56 -28.28 -23.22 -6.19
N PHE A 57 -27.96 -22.12 -5.53
CA PHE A 57 -28.94 -21.18 -4.98
C PHE A 57 -29.80 -20.53 -6.06
N VAL A 58 -29.18 -20.01 -7.12
CA VAL A 58 -29.90 -19.42 -8.26
C VAL A 58 -30.70 -20.45 -9.05
N ALA A 59 -30.17 -21.67 -9.24
CA ALA A 59 -30.88 -22.75 -9.92
C ALA A 59 -32.15 -23.19 -9.18
N ARG A 60 -32.24 -22.94 -7.88
CA ARG A 60 -33.44 -23.17 -7.05
C ARG A 60 -34.33 -21.95 -6.93
N HIS A 61 -34.14 -20.94 -7.75
CA HIS A 61 -34.89 -19.67 -7.71
C HIS A 61 -34.68 -18.93 -6.35
N GLY A 62 -33.53 -19.09 -5.74
CA GLY A 62 -33.19 -18.41 -4.51
C GLY A 62 -33.23 -16.90 -4.64
N THR A 63 -33.64 -16.23 -3.57
CA THR A 63 -33.71 -14.77 -3.49
C THR A 63 -32.86 -14.25 -2.35
N MET A 64 -32.24 -13.08 -2.54
CA MET A 64 -31.35 -12.48 -1.58
C MET A 64 -31.74 -11.02 -1.30
N ARG A 65 -31.87 -10.67 -0.02
CA ARG A 65 -32.12 -9.30 0.43
C ARG A 65 -30.94 -8.79 1.22
N LEU A 66 -30.32 -7.71 0.75
CA LEU A 66 -29.14 -7.12 1.37
C LEU A 66 -29.45 -5.71 1.90
N VAL A 67 -29.10 -5.44 3.15
CA VAL A 67 -29.07 -4.10 3.74
C VAL A 67 -27.63 -3.77 4.09
N CYS A 68 -27.07 -2.73 3.48
CA CYS A 68 -25.67 -2.34 3.66
C CYS A 68 -25.53 -0.83 3.80
N SER A 69 -24.45 -0.38 4.41
CA SER A 69 -24.08 1.04 4.43
C SER A 69 -23.17 1.36 3.25
N PRO A 70 -23.36 2.48 2.56
CA PRO A 70 -22.36 2.98 1.64
C PRO A 70 -21.16 3.49 2.42
N ALA A 71 -19.97 3.47 1.83
CA ALA A 71 -18.78 4.13 2.37
C ALA A 71 -18.89 5.65 2.15
N LEU A 72 -19.66 6.35 2.98
CA LEU A 72 -19.88 7.80 2.87
C LEU A 72 -19.01 8.60 3.86
N PRO A 73 -18.42 9.75 3.45
CA PRO A 73 -17.76 10.66 4.37
C PRO A 73 -18.76 11.32 5.36
N PRO A 74 -18.27 11.72 6.56
CA PRO A 74 -19.09 12.27 7.63
C PRO A 74 -19.89 13.54 7.27
N ASN A 75 -19.39 14.37 6.37
CA ASN A 75 -20.01 15.66 6.02
C ASN A 75 -21.32 15.51 5.23
N ASP A 76 -21.49 14.40 4.53
CA ASP A 76 -22.70 14.13 3.74
C ASP A 76 -23.91 13.82 4.63
N ILE A 77 -23.66 13.46 5.89
CA ILE A 77 -24.71 13.15 6.87
C ILE A 77 -25.38 14.43 7.43
N GLU A 78 -24.65 15.56 7.46
CA GLU A 78 -25.18 16.86 7.90
C GLU A 78 -26.22 17.43 6.93
N ALA A 79 -26.08 17.14 5.65
CA ALA A 79 -27.02 17.56 4.61
C ALA A 79 -28.40 16.87 4.75
N ILE A 80 -28.44 15.66 5.34
CA ILE A 80 -29.71 14.95 5.60
C ILE A 80 -30.56 15.66 6.66
N GLU A 81 -29.93 16.16 7.71
CA GLU A 81 -30.64 16.79 8.85
C GLU A 81 -31.18 18.17 8.52
N ALA A 82 -30.56 18.87 7.55
CA ALA A 82 -30.94 20.22 7.12
C ALA A 82 -32.17 20.28 6.19
N GLY A 83 -32.87 19.15 5.93
CA GLY A 83 -34.09 19.12 5.09
C GLY A 83 -33.84 19.16 3.58
N TYR A 84 -32.61 18.99 3.12
CA TYR A 84 -32.23 18.91 1.69
C TYR A 84 -32.34 17.48 1.14
N SER A 85 -33.45 16.78 1.43
CA SER A 85 -33.60 15.36 1.11
C SER A 85 -33.38 15.02 -0.39
N ALA A 86 -33.88 15.85 -1.31
CA ALA A 86 -33.76 15.59 -2.75
C ALA A 86 -32.31 15.77 -3.28
N ARG A 87 -31.58 16.77 -2.78
CA ARG A 87 -30.20 17.03 -3.21
C ARG A 87 -29.23 16.00 -2.65
N PHE A 88 -29.46 15.56 -1.43
CA PHE A 88 -28.70 14.49 -0.77
C PHE A 88 -28.91 13.14 -1.47
N GLU A 89 -30.15 12.80 -1.84
CA GLU A 89 -30.44 11.56 -2.58
C GLU A 89 -29.71 11.55 -3.93
N GLN A 90 -29.60 12.70 -4.58
CA GLN A 90 -28.91 12.81 -5.86
C GLN A 90 -27.38 12.75 -5.73
N GLU A 91 -26.79 13.42 -4.74
CA GLU A 91 -25.34 13.40 -4.48
C GLU A 91 -24.85 12.02 -4.03
N ASN A 92 -25.60 11.32 -3.17
CA ASN A 92 -25.26 9.97 -2.75
C ASN A 92 -25.49 8.92 -3.86
N ALA A 93 -26.49 9.10 -4.68
CA ALA A 93 -26.72 8.25 -5.83
C ALA A 93 -25.57 8.38 -6.85
N GLU A 94 -25.08 9.60 -7.08
CA GLU A 94 -23.96 9.87 -7.98
C GLU A 94 -22.65 9.27 -7.42
N LYS A 95 -22.41 9.40 -6.13
CA LYS A 95 -21.24 8.82 -5.47
C LYS A 95 -21.27 7.28 -5.50
N LEU A 96 -22.41 6.68 -5.21
CA LEU A 96 -22.55 5.22 -5.32
C LEU A 96 -22.34 4.75 -6.78
N ARG A 97 -22.76 5.56 -7.75
CA ARG A 97 -22.49 5.33 -9.16
C ARG A 97 -20.99 5.41 -9.49
N GLU A 98 -20.26 6.36 -8.88
CA GLU A 98 -18.81 6.46 -9.01
C GLU A 98 -18.10 5.26 -8.39
N ASP A 99 -18.51 4.80 -7.21
CA ASP A 99 -17.99 3.59 -6.58
C ASP A 99 -18.21 2.34 -7.45
N ILE A 100 -19.38 2.22 -8.08
CA ILE A 100 -19.68 1.13 -9.02
C ILE A 100 -18.77 1.21 -10.26
N ARG A 101 -18.59 2.39 -10.84
CA ARG A 101 -17.67 2.59 -11.97
C ARG A 101 -16.25 2.20 -11.61
N TYR A 102 -15.81 2.57 -10.42
CA TYR A 102 -14.52 2.15 -9.90
C TYR A 102 -14.44 0.61 -9.81
N MET A 103 -15.41 -0.06 -9.20
CA MET A 103 -15.40 -1.53 -9.08
C MET A 103 -15.40 -2.21 -10.47
N LEU A 104 -16.09 -1.64 -11.46
CA LEU A 104 -16.10 -2.12 -12.82
C LEU A 104 -14.76 -1.89 -13.55
N ALA A 105 -14.04 -0.83 -13.22
CA ALA A 105 -12.73 -0.53 -13.80
C ALA A 105 -11.57 -1.31 -13.15
N ALA A 106 -11.74 -1.75 -11.91
CA ALA A 106 -10.69 -2.45 -11.17
C ALA A 106 -10.58 -3.91 -11.64
N PRO A 107 -9.39 -4.38 -12.07
CA PRO A 107 -9.21 -5.70 -12.70
C PRO A 107 -9.71 -6.88 -11.85
N PHE A 108 -9.56 -6.80 -10.52
CA PHE A 108 -9.96 -7.87 -9.60
C PHE A 108 -11.40 -7.72 -9.06
N LEU A 109 -12.03 -6.55 -9.20
CA LEU A 109 -13.43 -6.32 -8.82
C LEU A 109 -14.40 -6.39 -10.01
N HIS A 110 -13.89 -6.27 -11.24
CA HIS A 110 -14.71 -6.25 -12.45
C HIS A 110 -15.61 -7.50 -12.56
N LYS A 111 -15.05 -8.70 -12.46
CA LYS A 111 -15.80 -9.96 -12.57
C LYS A 111 -16.85 -10.10 -11.46
N PRO A 112 -16.49 -9.96 -10.16
CA PRO A 112 -17.48 -9.97 -9.08
C PRO A 112 -18.59 -8.95 -9.24
N THR A 113 -18.26 -7.74 -9.66
CA THR A 113 -19.23 -6.67 -9.89
C THR A 113 -20.17 -7.00 -11.08
N ALA A 114 -19.65 -7.60 -12.14
CA ALA A 114 -20.45 -8.08 -13.26
C ALA A 114 -21.40 -9.23 -12.85
N VAL A 115 -20.97 -10.13 -11.99
CA VAL A 115 -21.84 -11.18 -11.41
C VAL A 115 -22.95 -10.54 -10.56
N LEU A 116 -22.61 -9.61 -9.66
CA LEU A 116 -23.59 -8.88 -8.87
C LEU A 116 -24.60 -8.14 -9.75
N ALA A 117 -24.13 -7.45 -10.79
CA ALA A 117 -24.96 -6.76 -11.76
C ALA A 117 -25.96 -7.72 -12.44
N ALA A 118 -25.50 -8.88 -12.85
CA ALA A 118 -26.35 -9.90 -13.45
C ALA A 118 -27.41 -10.43 -12.46
N LEU A 119 -27.05 -10.70 -11.20
CA LEU A 119 -27.98 -11.15 -10.16
C LEU A 119 -29.02 -10.11 -9.80
N ILE A 120 -28.66 -8.82 -9.78
CA ILE A 120 -29.63 -7.72 -9.62
C ILE A 120 -30.55 -7.65 -10.84
N GLY A 121 -30.00 -7.78 -12.05
CA GLY A 121 -30.77 -7.80 -13.30
C GLY A 121 -31.74 -8.98 -13.40
N LEU A 122 -31.38 -10.12 -12.86
CA LEU A 122 -32.23 -11.32 -12.78
C LEU A 122 -33.25 -11.26 -11.63
N GLY A 123 -33.18 -10.25 -10.76
CA GLY A 123 -34.06 -10.14 -9.59
C GLY A 123 -33.74 -11.15 -8.48
N VAL A 124 -32.54 -11.77 -8.50
CA VAL A 124 -32.07 -12.67 -7.47
C VAL A 124 -31.64 -11.87 -6.25
N VAL A 125 -30.98 -10.75 -6.44
CA VAL A 125 -30.48 -9.86 -5.38
C VAL A 125 -31.26 -8.54 -5.37
N ASP A 126 -31.83 -8.19 -4.22
CA ASP A 126 -32.38 -6.88 -3.93
C ASP A 126 -31.55 -6.19 -2.85
N VAL A 127 -31.16 -4.93 -3.08
CA VAL A 127 -30.26 -4.18 -2.19
C VAL A 127 -30.96 -2.95 -1.64
N ARG A 128 -30.81 -2.68 -0.36
CA ARG A 128 -31.20 -1.45 0.30
C ARG A 128 -30.02 -0.81 1.03
N ILE A 129 -30.05 0.52 1.09
CA ILE A 129 -28.97 1.31 1.70
C ILE A 129 -29.43 1.82 3.05
N ALA A 130 -28.63 1.55 4.09
CA ALA A 130 -28.88 2.00 5.46
C ALA A 130 -27.96 3.17 5.82
N PHE A 131 -28.53 4.22 6.40
CA PHE A 131 -27.84 5.40 6.90
C PHE A 131 -28.16 5.57 8.39
N MET A 132 -27.21 6.16 9.15
CA MET A 132 -27.43 6.53 10.55
C MET A 132 -27.64 8.03 10.67
N LYS A 133 -28.74 8.47 11.35
CA LYS A 133 -28.89 9.87 11.79
C LYS A 133 -27.82 10.22 12.82
N LYS A 134 -27.25 11.40 12.73
CA LYS A 134 -26.41 11.95 13.80
C LYS A 134 -27.24 12.17 15.06
N THR A 135 -26.76 11.71 16.19
CA THR A 135 -27.22 12.14 17.50
C THR A 135 -26.06 12.83 18.19
N SER A 136 -26.19 14.14 18.52
CA SER A 136 -25.28 14.96 19.32
C SER A 136 -23.79 14.60 19.23
N GLY A 137 -23.11 15.06 18.16
CA GLY A 137 -21.65 15.15 18.12
C GLY A 137 -20.88 13.89 17.73
N HIS A 138 -21.49 12.74 17.48
CA HIS A 138 -20.79 11.50 17.13
C HIS A 138 -21.32 10.93 15.81
N ASN A 139 -20.41 10.67 14.86
CA ASN A 139 -20.72 9.94 13.64
C ASN A 139 -20.98 8.47 13.98
N ARG A 140 -22.17 7.97 13.67
CA ARG A 140 -22.50 6.56 13.78
C ARG A 140 -22.57 5.94 12.40
N ILE A 141 -21.99 4.75 12.25
CA ILE A 141 -22.07 3.95 11.02
C ILE A 141 -23.06 2.81 11.29
N PHE A 142 -23.89 2.49 10.30
CA PHE A 142 -24.69 1.27 10.36
C PHE A 142 -23.71 0.09 10.26
N HIS A 143 -23.61 -0.70 11.32
CA HIS A 143 -22.60 -1.76 11.46
C HIS A 143 -23.19 -3.03 12.09
N ASP A 144 -24.45 -3.33 11.71
CA ASP A 144 -25.08 -4.56 12.17
C ASP A 144 -24.74 -5.72 11.25
N LYS A 145 -24.65 -6.93 11.79
CA LYS A 145 -24.16 -8.12 11.13
C LYS A 145 -25.04 -9.33 11.46
N VAL A 146 -26.25 -9.28 10.97
CA VAL A 146 -27.25 -10.36 11.10
C VAL A 146 -27.45 -11.02 9.74
N GLY A 147 -27.43 -12.34 9.70
CA GLY A 147 -27.78 -13.12 8.50
C GLY A 147 -28.79 -14.20 8.81
N LEU A 148 -29.63 -14.52 7.81
CA LEU A 148 -30.66 -15.54 7.92
C LEU A 148 -30.73 -16.35 6.61
N PHE A 149 -30.57 -17.65 6.70
CA PHE A 149 -30.83 -18.59 5.62
C PHE A 149 -32.17 -19.27 5.86
N TYR A 150 -32.95 -19.43 4.79
CA TYR A 150 -34.26 -20.08 4.80
C TYR A 150 -34.29 -21.21 3.78
N ASP A 151 -34.86 -22.35 4.11
CA ASP A 151 -35.12 -23.42 3.16
C ASP A 151 -36.63 -23.59 2.85
N GLY A 152 -36.94 -24.40 1.84
CA GLY A 152 -38.31 -24.70 1.43
C GLY A 152 -39.10 -25.55 2.42
N PHE A 153 -38.48 -26.02 3.50
CA PHE A 153 -39.14 -26.82 4.55
C PHE A 153 -39.58 -25.98 5.75
N GLY A 154 -39.29 -24.67 5.73
CA GLY A 154 -39.61 -23.75 6.80
C GLY A 154 -38.57 -23.67 7.90
N ASN A 155 -37.39 -24.27 7.70
CA ASN A 155 -36.27 -24.13 8.60
C ASN A 155 -35.54 -22.82 8.37
N VAL A 156 -35.03 -22.21 9.43
CA VAL A 156 -34.29 -20.96 9.41
C VAL A 156 -33.02 -21.12 10.22
N VAL A 157 -31.88 -20.73 9.65
CA VAL A 157 -30.62 -20.56 10.33
C VAL A 157 -30.33 -19.07 10.45
N SER A 158 -30.28 -18.55 11.65
CA SER A 158 -29.89 -17.19 11.93
C SER A 158 -28.46 -17.18 12.45
N PHE A 159 -27.66 -16.17 12.09
CA PHE A 159 -26.34 -15.99 12.63
C PHE A 159 -26.03 -14.52 12.88
N LYS A 160 -25.16 -14.31 13.88
CA LYS A 160 -24.70 -12.98 14.27
C LYS A 160 -23.23 -13.04 14.68
N GLY A 161 -22.43 -12.05 14.29
CA GLY A 161 -21.00 -12.06 14.62
C GLY A 161 -20.27 -10.84 14.11
N SER A 162 -18.95 -10.86 14.21
CA SER A 162 -18.08 -9.78 13.74
C SER A 162 -17.92 -9.77 12.21
N MET A 163 -18.33 -10.83 11.54
CA MET A 163 -18.08 -11.09 10.13
C MET A 163 -18.72 -10.06 9.19
N ASN A 164 -17.87 -9.33 8.46
CA ASN A 164 -18.26 -8.60 7.26
C ASN A 164 -18.22 -9.55 6.06
N GLU A 165 -19.11 -9.30 5.10
CA GLU A 165 -19.10 -10.04 3.84
C GLU A 165 -18.00 -9.51 2.91
N THR A 166 -16.78 -9.64 3.37
CA THR A 166 -15.57 -9.34 2.61
C THR A 166 -14.76 -10.61 2.48
N TRP A 167 -13.87 -10.66 1.50
CA TRP A 167 -12.91 -11.76 1.38
C TRP A 167 -12.22 -12.06 2.72
N ALA A 168 -11.73 -11.02 3.40
CA ALA A 168 -11.06 -11.14 4.70
C ALA A 168 -11.97 -11.69 5.81
N GLY A 169 -13.29 -11.49 5.74
CA GLY A 169 -14.25 -12.02 6.72
C GLY A 169 -14.58 -13.49 6.52
N LEU A 170 -14.53 -14.00 5.29
CA LEU A 170 -14.94 -15.36 4.95
C LEU A 170 -13.77 -16.31 4.67
N SER A 171 -12.59 -15.83 4.25
CA SER A 171 -11.43 -16.67 3.98
C SER A 171 -10.72 -17.14 5.26
N ALA A 172 -10.03 -18.28 5.21
CA ALA A 172 -9.31 -18.85 6.36
C ALA A 172 -8.22 -17.91 6.91
N ASP A 173 -7.63 -17.07 6.06
CA ASP A 173 -6.49 -16.20 6.37
C ASP A 173 -6.87 -14.75 6.72
N GLY A 174 -8.15 -14.43 6.86
CA GLY A 174 -8.62 -13.07 7.24
C GLY A 174 -8.59 -12.82 8.76
N ASN A 175 -9.13 -11.65 9.22
CA ASN A 175 -9.20 -11.26 10.63
C ASN A 175 -9.84 -12.33 11.52
N LEU A 176 -9.48 -12.36 12.81
CA LEU A 176 -10.13 -13.20 13.82
C LEU A 176 -11.62 -12.83 13.90
N GLU A 177 -12.45 -13.65 13.27
CA GLU A 177 -13.90 -13.49 13.21
C GLU A 177 -14.57 -14.63 13.96
N SER A 178 -15.70 -14.36 14.58
CA SER A 178 -16.55 -15.37 15.17
C SER A 178 -17.99 -15.19 14.75
N VAL A 179 -18.69 -16.31 14.62
CA VAL A 179 -20.10 -16.36 14.21
C VAL A 179 -20.86 -17.24 15.17
N ASP A 180 -21.84 -16.68 15.85
CA ASP A 180 -22.83 -17.44 16.63
C ASP A 180 -23.97 -17.85 15.69
N VAL A 181 -24.32 -19.12 15.71
CA VAL A 181 -25.34 -19.74 14.84
C VAL A 181 -26.50 -20.24 15.70
N PHE A 182 -27.71 -19.94 15.25
CA PHE A 182 -28.98 -20.33 15.88
C PHE A 182 -29.89 -20.99 14.87
N CYS A 183 -30.44 -22.15 15.23
CA CYS A 183 -31.30 -22.94 14.37
C CYS A 183 -32.75 -22.91 14.85
N SER A 184 -33.72 -22.77 13.94
CA SER A 184 -35.15 -22.67 14.29
C SER A 184 -35.75 -23.98 14.81
N TRP A 185 -35.11 -25.12 14.53
CA TRP A 185 -35.54 -26.48 14.94
C TRP A 185 -34.92 -26.93 16.25
N GLU A 186 -34.01 -26.16 16.80
CA GLU A 186 -33.37 -26.47 18.09
C GLU A 186 -34.26 -26.02 19.28
N HIS A 187 -33.70 -25.95 20.46
CA HIS A 187 -34.42 -25.63 21.71
C HIS A 187 -35.17 -24.31 21.65
N SER A 188 -36.26 -24.21 22.41
CA SER A 188 -37.19 -23.04 22.40
C SER A 188 -36.52 -21.67 22.51
N ARG A 189 -35.37 -21.58 23.20
CA ARG A 189 -34.61 -20.36 23.36
C ARG A 189 -33.88 -19.96 22.06
N GLU A 190 -33.35 -20.91 21.30
CA GLU A 190 -32.72 -20.66 20.00
C GLU A 190 -33.78 -20.31 18.95
N ALA A 191 -34.84 -21.06 18.88
CA ALA A 191 -35.99 -20.74 18.01
C ALA A 191 -36.56 -19.34 18.27
N SER A 192 -36.61 -18.89 19.54
CA SER A 192 -36.99 -17.52 19.87
C SER A 192 -36.01 -16.49 19.32
N ARG A 193 -34.69 -16.72 19.45
CA ARG A 193 -33.66 -15.84 18.87
C ARG A 193 -33.73 -15.75 17.36
N VAL A 194 -33.94 -16.86 16.69
CA VAL A 194 -34.16 -16.89 15.24
C VAL A 194 -35.33 -15.96 14.88
N LYS A 195 -36.48 -16.14 15.56
CA LYS A 195 -37.68 -15.35 15.33
C LYS A 195 -37.44 -13.84 15.61
N ASP A 196 -36.70 -13.51 16.66
CA ASP A 196 -36.38 -12.11 16.97
C ASP A 196 -35.49 -11.49 15.89
N ASN A 197 -34.52 -12.24 15.35
CA ASN A 197 -33.67 -11.81 14.25
C ASN A 197 -34.45 -11.67 12.93
N GLU A 198 -35.42 -12.55 12.65
CA GLU A 198 -36.34 -12.42 11.50
C GLU A 198 -37.15 -11.14 11.59
N LEU A 199 -37.81 -10.90 12.73
CA LEU A 199 -38.58 -9.68 12.97
C LEU A 199 -37.74 -8.42 12.89
N TYR A 200 -36.52 -8.47 13.43
CA TYR A 200 -35.57 -7.38 13.35
C TYR A 200 -35.19 -7.06 11.89
N PHE A 201 -34.81 -8.07 11.10
CA PHE A 201 -34.44 -7.88 9.70
C PHE A 201 -35.60 -7.38 8.87
N ASP A 202 -36.80 -7.92 9.04
CA ASP A 202 -37.98 -7.50 8.29
C ASP A 202 -38.39 -6.04 8.62
N ARG A 203 -38.28 -5.61 9.85
CA ARG A 203 -38.48 -4.20 10.24
C ARG A 203 -37.42 -3.29 9.64
N LEU A 204 -36.16 -3.72 9.68
CA LEU A 204 -35.05 -3.00 9.05
C LEU A 204 -35.30 -2.87 7.55
N TRP A 205 -35.63 -3.96 6.88
CA TRP A 205 -35.96 -4.00 5.46
C TRP A 205 -37.11 -3.05 5.09
N GLN A 206 -38.13 -2.97 5.91
CA GLN A 206 -39.27 -2.06 5.71
C GLN A 206 -38.97 -0.60 6.05
N GLY A 207 -37.78 -0.28 6.54
CA GLY A 207 -37.43 1.07 7.01
C GLY A 207 -38.10 1.45 8.34
N LYS A 208 -38.58 0.45 9.10
CA LYS A 208 -39.24 0.59 10.41
C LYS A 208 -38.34 0.12 11.56
N SER A 209 -37.06 0.43 11.48
CA SER A 209 -36.10 0.02 12.50
C SER A 209 -36.47 0.54 13.89
N GLU A 210 -36.31 -0.31 14.91
CA GLU A 210 -36.49 0.07 16.33
C GLU A 210 -35.36 0.96 16.85
N HIS A 211 -34.19 0.94 16.17
CA HIS A 211 -33.07 1.81 16.52
C HIS A 211 -33.35 3.23 16.02
N GLU A 212 -33.52 4.16 16.96
CA GLU A 212 -33.59 5.59 16.66
C GLU A 212 -32.38 5.99 15.82
N GLY A 213 -32.63 6.55 14.64
CA GLY A 213 -31.61 7.07 13.76
C GLY A 213 -31.20 6.21 12.58
N VAL A 214 -31.72 4.99 12.39
CA VAL A 214 -31.47 4.21 11.17
C VAL A 214 -32.51 4.59 10.10
N ILE A 215 -32.05 4.98 8.91
CA ILE A 215 -32.89 5.24 7.74
C ILE A 215 -32.47 4.22 6.67
N VAL A 216 -33.42 3.45 6.16
CA VAL A 216 -33.20 2.51 5.06
C VAL A 216 -33.92 3.00 3.82
N LYS A 217 -33.20 3.10 2.70
CA LYS A 217 -33.68 3.55 1.40
C LYS A 217 -33.48 2.45 0.34
N ALA A 218 -34.28 2.50 -0.72
CA ALA A 218 -34.06 1.66 -1.89
C ALA A 218 -32.70 1.97 -2.53
N PHE A 219 -32.14 1.00 -3.23
CA PHE A 219 -30.94 1.21 -4.03
C PHE A 219 -31.20 2.25 -5.12
N PRO A 220 -30.38 3.32 -5.26
CA PRO A 220 -30.67 4.41 -6.18
C PRO A 220 -30.71 3.95 -7.64
N ASP A 221 -31.70 4.42 -8.39
CA ASP A 221 -31.90 4.01 -9.79
C ASP A 221 -30.72 4.34 -10.71
N ILE A 222 -30.05 5.46 -10.47
CA ILE A 222 -28.83 5.85 -11.22
C ILE A 222 -27.72 4.82 -11.02
N ALA A 223 -27.47 4.40 -9.79
CA ALA A 223 -26.48 3.40 -9.45
C ALA A 223 -26.89 2.01 -9.97
N LYS A 224 -28.18 1.68 -9.88
CA LYS A 224 -28.75 0.46 -10.45
C LYS A 224 -28.59 0.41 -11.97
N THR A 225 -28.82 1.51 -12.65
CA THR A 225 -28.67 1.62 -14.12
C THR A 225 -27.19 1.39 -14.52
N GLU A 226 -26.24 1.94 -13.77
CA GLU A 226 -24.81 1.73 -14.04
C GLU A 226 -24.42 0.24 -13.93
N LEU A 227 -24.93 -0.47 -12.93
CA LEU A 227 -24.73 -1.91 -12.80
C LEU A 227 -25.40 -2.68 -13.95
N LEU A 228 -26.66 -2.35 -14.29
CA LEU A 228 -27.39 -3.05 -15.32
C LEU A 228 -26.80 -2.88 -16.72
N ASN A 229 -26.06 -1.81 -16.98
CA ASN A 229 -25.34 -1.60 -18.25
C ASN A 229 -24.28 -2.67 -18.53
N VAL A 230 -23.74 -3.31 -17.51
CA VAL A 230 -22.73 -4.37 -17.63
C VAL A 230 -23.28 -5.75 -17.28
N ALA A 231 -24.55 -5.84 -16.91
CA ALA A 231 -25.22 -7.08 -16.56
C ALA A 231 -25.37 -7.99 -17.79
N ASP A 232 -24.79 -9.17 -17.75
CA ASP A 232 -24.99 -10.21 -18.75
C ASP A 232 -25.57 -11.46 -18.07
N ALA A 233 -26.89 -11.58 -18.16
CA ALA A 233 -27.62 -12.68 -17.54
C ALA A 233 -27.26 -14.08 -18.10
N LYS A 234 -26.55 -14.15 -19.22
CA LYS A 234 -26.10 -15.42 -19.82
C LYS A 234 -24.66 -15.77 -19.45
N LYS A 235 -23.81 -14.76 -19.26
CA LYS A 235 -22.38 -14.97 -19.00
C LYS A 235 -22.02 -15.08 -17.52
N TRP A 236 -22.88 -14.66 -16.60
CA TRP A 236 -22.53 -14.72 -15.17
C TRP A 236 -22.13 -16.11 -14.65
N PRO A 237 -22.72 -17.24 -15.11
CA PRO A 237 -22.27 -18.55 -14.64
C PRO A 237 -20.84 -18.91 -15.09
N GLU A 238 -20.45 -18.45 -16.30
CA GLU A 238 -19.07 -18.61 -16.82
C GLU A 238 -18.10 -17.76 -16.05
N LEU A 239 -18.47 -16.51 -15.73
CA LEU A 239 -17.69 -15.62 -14.86
C LEU A 239 -17.48 -16.22 -13.48
N VAL A 240 -18.52 -16.83 -12.89
CA VAL A 240 -18.40 -17.55 -11.61
C VAL A 240 -17.38 -18.68 -11.72
N ASP A 241 -17.43 -19.49 -12.79
CA ASP A 241 -16.46 -20.59 -12.98
C ASP A 241 -15.02 -20.10 -13.19
N GLU A 242 -14.85 -18.97 -13.87
CA GLU A 242 -13.53 -18.35 -14.02
C GLU A 242 -12.99 -17.89 -12.67
N ILE A 243 -13.81 -17.22 -11.90
CA ILE A 243 -13.46 -16.71 -10.59
C ILE A 243 -13.12 -17.88 -9.63
N CYS A 244 -13.95 -18.94 -9.61
CA CYS A 244 -13.66 -20.15 -8.82
C CYS A 244 -12.34 -20.79 -9.22
N ARG A 245 -12.03 -20.89 -10.53
CA ARG A 245 -10.75 -21.43 -11.01
C ARG A 245 -9.55 -20.58 -10.59
N GLU A 246 -9.69 -19.25 -10.66
CA GLU A 246 -8.64 -18.32 -10.20
C GLU A 246 -8.40 -18.46 -8.70
N MET A 247 -9.46 -18.65 -7.92
CA MET A 247 -9.40 -18.87 -6.48
C MET A 247 -8.82 -20.23 -6.11
N ASP A 248 -9.28 -21.31 -6.75
CA ASP A 248 -8.72 -22.64 -6.53
C ASP A 248 -7.22 -22.69 -6.87
N ALA A 249 -6.80 -21.94 -7.89
CA ALA A 249 -5.40 -21.79 -8.23
C ALA A 249 -4.63 -21.02 -7.14
N ALA A 250 -5.22 -19.96 -6.58
CA ALA A 250 -4.65 -19.21 -5.47
C ALA A 250 -4.60 -20.05 -4.19
N GLN A 251 -5.70 -20.74 -3.82
CA GLN A 251 -5.74 -21.64 -2.64
C GLN A 251 -4.80 -22.84 -2.76
N LYS A 252 -4.66 -23.44 -3.96
CA LYS A 252 -3.67 -24.51 -4.19
C LYS A 252 -2.25 -23.99 -4.09
N PHE A 253 -2.02 -22.72 -4.44
CA PHE A 253 -0.75 -22.05 -4.25
C PHE A 253 -0.50 -21.77 -2.75
N GLU A 254 -1.50 -21.30 -2.00
CA GLU A 254 -1.46 -21.06 -0.55
C GLU A 254 -1.43 -22.38 0.25
N ALA A 255 -2.24 -23.39 -0.09
CA ALA A 255 -2.22 -24.71 0.58
C ALA A 255 -0.88 -25.44 0.39
N LYS A 256 -0.18 -25.21 -0.73
CA LYS A 256 1.23 -25.64 -0.87
C LYS A 256 2.17 -24.83 0.01
N SER A 257 1.82 -23.58 0.37
CA SER A 257 2.61 -22.74 1.26
C SER A 257 2.33 -22.99 2.76
N THR A 258 1.12 -23.43 3.12
CA THR A 258 0.73 -23.70 4.53
C THR A 258 0.96 -25.14 4.97
N SER A 259 1.03 -26.11 4.06
CA SER A 259 1.31 -27.53 4.39
C SER A 259 2.79 -27.84 4.68
N SER A 260 3.67 -26.87 4.46
CA SER A 260 5.03 -26.88 5.00
C SER A 260 5.20 -25.62 5.84
N ALA A 261 5.07 -25.75 7.14
CA ALA A 261 5.61 -24.74 8.03
C ALA A 261 7.04 -24.40 7.53
N HIS A 262 7.27 -23.13 7.14
CA HIS A 262 8.60 -22.53 6.97
C HIS A 262 9.28 -22.48 5.59
N ALA A 263 8.63 -22.46 4.44
CA ALA A 263 9.35 -21.99 3.26
C ALA A 263 8.50 -21.06 2.42
N LYS A 264 8.71 -19.74 2.59
CA LYS A 264 8.26 -18.74 1.60
C LYS A 264 8.73 -19.20 0.22
N THR A 265 7.82 -19.34 -0.74
CA THR A 265 8.18 -19.72 -2.13
C THR A 265 8.45 -18.49 -2.97
N LEU A 266 9.38 -18.61 -3.91
CA LEU A 266 9.67 -17.54 -4.85
C LEU A 266 8.47 -17.26 -5.76
N ARG A 267 8.10 -16.00 -5.87
CA ARG A 267 7.09 -15.55 -6.84
C ARG A 267 7.64 -15.63 -8.27
N PRO A 268 6.79 -15.68 -9.32
CA PRO A 268 7.25 -15.80 -10.71
C PRO A 268 8.30 -14.77 -11.12
N HIS A 269 8.12 -13.50 -10.76
CA HIS A 269 9.09 -12.45 -11.07
C HIS A 269 10.43 -12.65 -10.37
N GLN A 270 10.44 -13.19 -9.15
CA GLN A 270 11.66 -13.50 -8.40
C GLN A 270 12.43 -14.67 -9.03
N THR A 271 11.71 -15.70 -9.47
CA THR A 271 12.29 -16.83 -10.20
C THR A 271 12.88 -16.37 -11.53
N SER A 272 12.16 -15.52 -12.27
CA SER A 272 12.64 -14.94 -13.53
C SER A 272 13.89 -14.09 -13.31
N ALA A 273 13.92 -13.27 -12.27
CA ALA A 273 15.05 -12.43 -11.92
C ALA A 273 16.32 -13.25 -11.60
N LEU A 274 16.18 -14.35 -10.84
CA LEU A 274 17.30 -15.24 -10.56
C LEU A 274 17.80 -15.95 -11.80
N ALA A 275 16.91 -16.42 -12.67
CA ALA A 275 17.29 -17.05 -13.94
C ALA A 275 18.00 -16.04 -14.87
N GLY A 276 17.55 -14.80 -14.95
CA GLY A 276 18.21 -13.73 -15.70
C GLY A 276 19.59 -13.39 -15.13
N TRP A 277 19.70 -13.32 -13.81
CA TRP A 277 21.00 -13.08 -13.14
C TRP A 277 21.99 -14.23 -13.36
N GLU A 278 21.54 -15.47 -13.32
CA GLU A 278 22.39 -16.62 -13.68
C GLU A 278 22.82 -16.58 -15.14
N GLY A 279 21.90 -16.22 -16.05
CA GLY A 279 22.19 -16.04 -17.48
C GLY A 279 23.22 -14.95 -17.76
N GLN A 280 23.32 -13.91 -16.90
CA GLN A 280 24.36 -12.86 -16.95
C GLN A 280 25.66 -13.25 -16.22
N GLY A 281 25.89 -14.53 -15.97
CA GLY A 281 27.10 -15.00 -15.28
C GLY A 281 27.13 -14.67 -13.80
N ARG A 282 25.95 -14.56 -13.18
CA ARG A 282 25.74 -14.25 -11.75
C ARG A 282 26.30 -12.87 -11.34
N ARG A 283 26.19 -11.91 -12.28
CA ARG A 283 26.51 -10.50 -12.04
C ARG A 283 25.38 -9.64 -12.58
N GLY A 284 24.80 -8.79 -11.75
CA GLY A 284 23.70 -7.92 -12.14
C GLY A 284 23.02 -7.20 -11.00
N ILE A 285 22.19 -6.23 -11.35
CA ILE A 285 21.38 -5.46 -10.42
C ILE A 285 19.91 -5.82 -10.66
N LEU A 286 19.19 -6.19 -9.62
CA LEU A 286 17.74 -6.34 -9.66
C LEU A 286 17.09 -4.97 -9.48
N GLU A 287 16.60 -4.41 -10.59
CA GLU A 287 15.80 -3.19 -10.60
C GLU A 287 14.32 -3.55 -10.37
N HIS A 288 13.97 -3.71 -9.13
CA HIS A 288 12.63 -4.16 -8.72
C HIS A 288 11.98 -3.15 -7.79
N ALA A 289 10.68 -2.93 -7.97
CA ALA A 289 9.89 -2.03 -7.14
C ALA A 289 10.09 -2.27 -5.64
N THR A 290 10.02 -1.22 -4.83
CA THR A 290 10.08 -1.34 -3.37
C THR A 290 8.88 -2.18 -2.87
N GLY A 291 9.14 -3.13 -1.97
CA GLY A 291 8.12 -4.05 -1.47
C GLY A 291 7.88 -5.30 -2.34
N SER A 292 8.59 -5.46 -3.47
CA SER A 292 8.48 -6.65 -4.33
C SER A 292 9.15 -7.91 -3.77
N GLY A 293 9.85 -7.83 -2.62
CA GLY A 293 10.56 -8.94 -2.01
C GLY A 293 11.98 -9.16 -2.52
N LYS A 294 12.69 -8.08 -2.89
CA LYS A 294 14.11 -8.12 -3.32
C LYS A 294 15.01 -8.87 -2.34
N THR A 295 14.87 -8.60 -1.05
CA THR A 295 15.65 -9.25 0.03
C THR A 295 15.44 -10.75 -0.01
N PHE A 296 14.20 -11.22 -0.12
CA PHE A 296 13.90 -12.65 -0.21
C PHE A 296 14.47 -13.29 -1.48
N THR A 297 14.45 -12.57 -2.61
CA THR A 297 15.10 -13.01 -3.85
C THR A 297 16.62 -13.18 -3.66
N ALA A 298 17.26 -12.22 -3.00
CA ALA A 298 18.69 -12.31 -2.70
C ALA A 298 19.02 -13.44 -1.70
N ILE A 299 18.18 -13.69 -0.71
CA ILE A 299 18.34 -14.82 0.23
C ILE A 299 18.27 -16.16 -0.52
N ALA A 300 17.44 -16.28 -1.54
CA ALA A 300 17.41 -17.49 -2.39
C ALA A 300 18.73 -17.66 -3.17
N ALA A 301 19.32 -16.57 -3.70
CA ALA A 301 20.65 -16.59 -4.32
C ALA A 301 21.75 -16.96 -3.31
N ILE A 302 21.65 -16.42 -2.08
CA ILE A 302 22.60 -16.73 -0.98
C ILE A 302 22.51 -18.21 -0.59
N ARG A 303 21.31 -18.81 -0.53
CA ARG A 303 21.11 -20.23 -0.28
C ARG A 303 21.86 -21.09 -1.31
N ASP A 304 21.79 -20.74 -2.58
CA ASP A 304 22.49 -21.45 -3.63
C ASP A 304 24.01 -21.24 -3.55
N ALA A 305 24.48 -20.03 -3.24
CA ALA A 305 25.88 -19.73 -3.03
C ALA A 305 26.49 -20.54 -1.86
N LEU A 306 25.77 -20.66 -0.74
CA LEU A 306 26.19 -21.47 0.39
C LEU A 306 26.30 -22.97 0.03
N ARG A 307 25.39 -23.49 -0.81
CA ARG A 307 25.49 -24.87 -1.34
C ARG A 307 26.72 -25.06 -2.24
N ARG A 308 27.12 -24.02 -2.95
CA ARG A 308 28.35 -23.98 -3.78
C ARG A 308 29.63 -23.73 -2.97
N GLN A 309 29.52 -23.65 -1.65
CA GLN A 309 30.62 -23.32 -0.73
C GLN A 309 31.23 -21.93 -1.00
N GLU A 310 30.45 -21.00 -1.54
CA GLU A 310 30.81 -19.61 -1.68
C GLU A 310 30.55 -18.87 -0.34
N VAL A 311 31.22 -17.74 -0.16
CA VAL A 311 31.10 -16.90 1.05
C VAL A 311 30.31 -15.64 0.70
N PRO A 312 29.03 -15.53 1.07
CA PRO A 312 28.28 -14.29 0.89
C PRO A 312 28.84 -13.17 1.77
N LEU A 313 29.13 -12.02 1.14
CA LEU A 313 29.43 -10.74 1.76
C LEU A 313 28.26 -9.80 1.46
N ILE A 314 27.42 -9.54 2.46
CA ILE A 314 26.23 -8.71 2.33
C ILE A 314 26.54 -7.33 2.90
N VAL A 315 26.35 -6.29 2.10
CA VAL A 315 26.54 -4.90 2.52
C VAL A 315 25.25 -4.12 2.47
N VAL A 316 24.91 -3.48 3.59
CA VAL A 316 23.66 -2.75 3.79
C VAL A 316 23.90 -1.31 4.22
N PRO A 317 23.00 -0.36 3.90
CA PRO A 317 23.23 1.06 4.15
C PRO A 317 23.14 1.49 5.62
N SER A 318 22.42 0.76 6.47
CA SER A 318 22.15 1.20 7.85
C SER A 318 22.16 0.05 8.85
N GLU A 319 22.29 0.40 10.14
CA GLU A 319 22.22 -0.52 11.28
C GLU A 319 20.87 -1.26 11.33
N LEU A 320 19.80 -0.55 11.11
CA LEU A 320 18.45 -1.12 11.14
C LEU A 320 18.27 -2.19 10.04
N LEU A 321 18.76 -1.91 8.83
CA LEU A 321 18.76 -2.90 7.74
C LEU A 321 19.70 -4.08 8.04
N LEU A 322 20.81 -3.87 8.77
CA LEU A 322 21.67 -4.96 9.19
C LEU A 322 20.91 -5.92 10.12
N GLN A 323 20.15 -5.40 11.07
CA GLN A 323 19.34 -6.23 11.95
C GLN A 323 18.23 -6.96 11.17
N GLN A 324 17.51 -6.24 10.31
CA GLN A 324 16.46 -6.83 9.47
C GLN A 324 17.00 -7.97 8.57
N TRP A 325 18.13 -7.77 7.90
CA TRP A 325 18.75 -8.80 7.08
C TRP A 325 19.16 -10.02 7.90
N HIS A 326 19.70 -9.79 9.12
CA HIS A 326 20.04 -10.87 10.04
C HIS A 326 18.83 -11.74 10.36
N ASP A 327 17.71 -11.13 10.73
CA ASP A 327 16.48 -11.83 11.13
C ASP A 327 15.85 -12.55 9.95
N GLU A 328 15.78 -11.92 8.76
CA GLU A 328 15.29 -12.54 7.53
C GLU A 328 16.17 -13.73 7.08
N ILE A 329 17.47 -13.67 7.26
CA ILE A 329 18.37 -14.80 6.97
C ILE A 329 18.07 -15.97 7.90
N LEU A 330 17.94 -15.75 9.20
CA LEU A 330 17.62 -16.79 10.17
C LEU A 330 16.25 -17.42 9.90
N GLU A 331 15.26 -16.62 9.57
CA GLU A 331 13.90 -17.09 9.26
C GLU A 331 13.87 -17.93 7.97
N ASN A 332 14.57 -17.49 6.92
CA ASN A 332 14.41 -18.06 5.57
C ASN A 332 15.54 -19.06 5.18
N LEU A 333 16.58 -19.24 6.01
CA LEU A 333 17.65 -20.23 5.78
C LEU A 333 17.82 -21.22 6.95
N PRO A 334 16.75 -21.78 7.56
CA PRO A 334 16.90 -22.69 8.69
C PRO A 334 17.68 -23.96 8.32
N ASP A 335 17.52 -24.46 7.10
CA ASP A 335 18.21 -25.69 6.63
C ASP A 335 19.71 -25.50 6.42
N ALA A 336 20.13 -24.30 6.00
CA ALA A 336 21.53 -23.98 5.79
C ALA A 336 22.22 -23.56 7.08
N ALA A 337 21.46 -23.05 8.07
CA ALA A 337 21.90 -22.58 9.37
C ALA A 337 23.29 -21.87 9.34
N PRO A 338 23.48 -20.84 8.48
CA PRO A 338 24.79 -20.25 8.31
C PRO A 338 25.25 -19.54 9.59
N VAL A 339 26.53 -19.59 9.85
CA VAL A 339 27.13 -18.76 10.90
C VAL A 339 27.32 -17.35 10.36
N ILE A 340 26.77 -16.34 11.04
CA ILE A 340 26.72 -14.96 10.58
C ILE A 340 27.73 -14.10 11.36
N LEU A 341 28.69 -13.49 10.66
CA LEU A 341 29.56 -12.46 11.22
C LEU A 341 28.96 -11.09 10.95
N ARG A 342 28.46 -10.42 11.99
CA ARG A 342 27.96 -9.04 11.90
C ARG A 342 29.07 -8.04 12.11
N CYS A 343 29.13 -7.00 11.26
CA CYS A 343 30.20 -6.01 11.24
C CYS A 343 29.62 -4.58 11.16
N GLY A 344 30.02 -3.73 12.10
CA GLY A 344 29.47 -2.38 12.24
C GLY A 344 28.25 -2.31 13.16
N ALA A 345 27.67 -1.13 13.33
CA ALA A 345 26.52 -0.96 14.22
C ALA A 345 26.75 -1.46 15.66
N GLY A 346 27.93 -1.19 16.21
CA GLY A 346 28.32 -1.69 17.53
C GLY A 346 28.92 -3.10 17.56
N TYR A 347 28.82 -3.87 16.47
CA TYR A 347 29.46 -5.20 16.37
C TYR A 347 30.94 -5.05 15.99
N THR A 348 31.87 -5.12 16.97
CA THR A 348 33.32 -4.89 16.80
C THR A 348 34.14 -6.16 16.71
N LYS A 349 33.61 -7.33 17.05
CA LYS A 349 34.33 -8.62 17.08
C LYS A 349 35.11 -8.94 15.80
N TRP A 350 34.59 -8.47 14.64
CA TRP A 350 35.27 -8.68 13.37
C TRP A 350 36.68 -8.06 13.33
N ARG A 351 36.88 -6.94 14.08
CA ARG A 351 38.15 -6.21 14.21
C ARG A 351 38.95 -6.77 15.38
N ASP A 352 38.32 -6.89 16.56
CA ASP A 352 38.99 -7.28 17.81
C ASP A 352 39.61 -8.68 17.72
N ASP A 353 38.93 -9.61 17.03
CA ASP A 353 39.37 -10.99 16.85
C ASP A 353 39.90 -11.27 15.43
N GLU A 354 40.14 -10.24 14.60
CA GLU A 354 40.66 -10.32 13.23
C GLU A 354 39.88 -11.34 12.33
N LEU A 355 38.56 -11.43 12.48
CA LEU A 355 37.76 -12.51 11.92
C LEU A 355 37.53 -12.42 10.41
N ILE A 356 37.65 -11.26 9.75
CA ILE A 356 37.34 -11.09 8.34
C ILE A 356 38.14 -12.04 7.44
N GLY A 357 39.45 -12.11 7.63
CA GLY A 357 40.34 -12.97 6.85
C GLY A 357 39.99 -14.46 6.96
N PRO A 358 39.91 -15.03 8.17
CA PRO A 358 39.43 -16.40 8.38
C PRO A 358 38.02 -16.63 7.85
N TRP A 359 37.12 -15.66 8.00
CA TRP A 359 35.69 -15.80 7.59
C TRP A 359 35.49 -15.80 6.09
N THR A 360 36.34 -15.10 5.36
CA THR A 360 36.27 -14.98 3.89
C THR A 360 37.17 -15.95 3.14
N ARG A 361 37.84 -16.91 3.81
CA ARG A 361 38.62 -17.96 3.13
C ARG A 361 37.72 -18.96 2.40
N PRO A 362 38.11 -19.51 1.26
CA PRO A 362 37.39 -20.63 0.63
C PRO A 362 37.48 -21.93 1.46
N GLY A 363 36.57 -22.86 1.23
CA GLY A 363 36.63 -24.23 1.75
C GLY A 363 36.34 -24.35 3.25
N SER A 364 35.28 -23.76 3.76
CA SER A 364 34.80 -23.97 5.12
C SER A 364 33.84 -25.16 5.21
N ASP A 365 34.01 -26.00 6.24
CA ASP A 365 33.08 -27.10 6.53
C ASP A 365 31.69 -26.65 6.99
N LYS A 366 31.59 -25.39 7.46
CA LYS A 366 30.31 -24.82 7.90
C LYS A 366 29.89 -23.67 6.98
N PRO A 367 28.61 -23.61 6.57
CA PRO A 367 28.07 -22.45 5.87
C PRO A 367 28.29 -21.19 6.71
N ARG A 368 28.83 -20.15 6.11
CA ARG A 368 29.11 -18.89 6.80
C ARG A 368 28.93 -17.71 5.86
N LEU A 369 28.59 -16.55 6.41
CA LEU A 369 28.46 -15.32 5.68
C LEU A 369 28.89 -14.11 6.53
N VAL A 370 29.23 -13.02 5.86
CA VAL A 370 29.54 -11.74 6.47
C VAL A 370 28.42 -10.75 6.16
N LEU A 371 27.87 -10.10 7.19
CA LEU A 371 26.84 -9.08 7.08
C LEU A 371 27.38 -7.77 7.67
N SER A 372 27.56 -6.76 6.83
CA SER A 372 28.23 -5.51 7.21
C SER A 372 27.44 -4.28 6.80
N THR A 373 27.57 -3.19 7.55
CA THR A 373 27.15 -1.88 7.05
C THR A 373 28.12 -1.42 5.95
N MET A 374 27.62 -0.67 4.96
CA MET A 374 28.47 -0.10 3.89
C MET A 374 29.59 0.77 4.44
N GLN A 375 29.33 1.53 5.51
CA GLN A 375 30.33 2.36 6.17
C GLN A 375 31.49 1.52 6.72
N THR A 376 31.18 0.42 7.41
CA THR A 376 32.20 -0.48 7.96
C THR A 376 32.93 -1.23 6.86
N ALA A 377 32.21 -1.73 5.86
CA ALA A 377 32.81 -2.42 4.73
C ALA A 377 33.75 -1.53 3.90
N ALA A 378 33.53 -0.21 3.88
CA ALA A 378 34.38 0.75 3.18
C ALA A 378 35.69 1.09 3.92
N ILE A 379 35.84 0.72 5.20
CA ILE A 379 37.06 0.98 5.97
C ILE A 379 38.23 0.20 5.34
N PRO A 380 39.42 0.83 5.19
CA PRO A 380 40.59 0.17 4.59
C PRO A 380 40.97 -1.15 5.27
N GLU A 381 40.94 -1.21 6.62
CA GLU A 381 41.27 -2.41 7.41
C GLU A 381 40.31 -3.56 7.09
N PHE A 382 39.00 -3.27 6.94
CA PHE A 382 38.03 -4.28 6.60
C PHE A 382 38.26 -4.82 5.18
N ARG A 383 38.43 -3.94 4.18
CA ARG A 383 38.65 -4.31 2.80
C ARG A 383 39.96 -5.13 2.60
N SER A 384 41.04 -4.71 3.22
CA SER A 384 42.32 -5.39 3.11
C SER A 384 42.35 -6.76 3.78
N ALA A 385 41.50 -6.98 4.78
CA ALA A 385 41.38 -8.27 5.46
C ALA A 385 40.57 -9.30 4.67
N ILE A 386 39.73 -8.89 3.69
CA ILE A 386 38.92 -9.79 2.86
C ILE A 386 39.84 -10.67 2.03
N ARG A 387 39.61 -11.98 2.05
CA ARG A 387 40.25 -12.93 1.12
C ARG A 387 39.44 -12.92 -0.17
N GLN A 388 39.77 -11.99 -1.07
CA GLN A 388 39.14 -11.75 -2.32
C GLN A 388 39.26 -12.94 -3.29
N GLY A 389 38.35 -13.02 -4.28
CA GLY A 389 38.37 -14.04 -5.33
C GLY A 389 36.99 -14.55 -5.72
N SER A 390 36.94 -15.50 -6.62
CA SER A 390 35.70 -16.03 -7.23
C SER A 390 34.76 -16.70 -6.22
N HIS A 391 35.21 -17.07 -5.05
CA HIS A 391 34.41 -17.69 -3.99
C HIS A 391 33.64 -16.67 -3.12
N VAL A 392 33.95 -15.36 -3.24
CA VAL A 392 33.22 -14.31 -2.52
C VAL A 392 32.03 -13.85 -3.35
N PHE A 393 30.84 -13.97 -2.80
CA PHE A 393 29.60 -13.48 -3.39
C PHE A 393 29.19 -12.16 -2.75
N LEU A 394 29.33 -11.06 -3.47
CA LEU A 394 28.93 -9.75 -2.98
C LEU A 394 27.43 -9.51 -3.23
N VAL A 395 26.69 -9.22 -2.16
CA VAL A 395 25.29 -8.75 -2.21
C VAL A 395 25.26 -7.33 -1.66
N ALA A 396 24.75 -6.38 -2.45
CA ALA A 396 24.61 -4.99 -2.03
C ALA A 396 23.15 -4.55 -2.04
N ASP A 397 22.60 -4.30 -0.85
CA ASP A 397 21.27 -3.70 -0.74
C ASP A 397 21.36 -2.19 -0.94
N GLU A 398 20.34 -1.58 -1.56
CA GLU A 398 20.36 -0.19 -2.01
C GLU A 398 21.69 0.16 -2.73
N VAL A 399 22.01 -0.66 -3.72
CA VAL A 399 23.30 -0.67 -4.45
C VAL A 399 23.73 0.70 -4.97
N HIS A 400 22.79 1.59 -5.25
CA HIS A 400 23.04 2.95 -5.70
C HIS A 400 23.91 3.76 -4.70
N ARG A 401 23.93 3.40 -3.41
CA ARG A 401 24.75 4.06 -2.40
C ARG A 401 26.24 3.78 -2.56
N LEU A 402 26.61 2.69 -3.22
CA LEU A 402 28.01 2.36 -3.52
C LEU A 402 28.68 3.37 -4.46
N GLY A 403 27.92 4.10 -5.27
CA GLY A 403 28.45 5.16 -6.13
C GLY A 403 28.80 6.46 -5.41
N SER A 404 28.59 6.57 -4.09
CA SER A 404 28.98 7.75 -3.33
C SER A 404 30.49 7.76 -3.07
N PRO A 405 31.14 8.95 -2.97
CA PRO A 405 32.58 9.05 -2.69
C PRO A 405 33.06 8.24 -1.49
N ASN A 406 32.22 8.09 -0.48
CA ASN A 406 32.54 7.36 0.75
C ASN A 406 32.52 5.84 0.59
N HIS A 407 31.87 5.30 -0.46
CA HIS A 407 31.70 3.86 -0.63
C HIS A 407 32.26 3.33 -1.97
N LEU A 408 32.76 4.21 -2.85
CA LEU A 408 33.31 3.82 -4.16
C LEU A 408 34.36 2.71 -4.09
N GLN A 409 35.16 2.69 -3.01
CA GLN A 409 36.21 1.71 -2.84
C GLN A 409 35.68 0.27 -2.69
N LEU A 410 34.39 0.07 -2.40
CA LEU A 410 33.77 -1.24 -2.40
C LEU A 410 33.61 -1.83 -3.80
N LEU A 411 33.57 -0.97 -4.83
CA LEU A 411 33.55 -1.37 -6.25
C LEU A 411 34.94 -1.80 -6.77
N GLU A 412 35.96 -1.76 -5.94
CA GLU A 412 37.32 -2.26 -6.27
C GLU A 412 37.55 -3.71 -5.81
N LEU A 413 36.61 -4.27 -5.02
CA LEU A 413 36.74 -5.64 -4.52
C LEU A 413 36.65 -6.66 -5.68
N ASP A 414 37.66 -7.52 -5.77
CA ASP A 414 37.62 -8.66 -6.67
C ASP A 414 36.78 -9.78 -6.07
N THR A 415 35.58 -9.94 -6.63
CA THR A 415 34.59 -10.94 -6.18
C THR A 415 34.05 -11.73 -7.37
N GLY A 416 33.59 -12.94 -7.12
CA GLY A 416 32.97 -13.79 -8.14
C GLY A 416 31.56 -13.28 -8.49
N PRO A 417 30.50 -13.87 -7.92
CA PRO A 417 29.13 -13.39 -8.12
C PRO A 417 28.90 -12.01 -7.50
N ARG A 418 28.01 -11.23 -8.11
CA ARG A 418 27.64 -9.89 -7.62
C ARG A 418 26.15 -9.67 -7.83
N LEU A 419 25.44 -9.33 -6.78
CA LEU A 419 24.02 -9.05 -6.82
C LEU A 419 23.72 -7.68 -6.20
N GLY A 420 23.33 -6.72 -6.99
CA GLY A 420 22.84 -5.43 -6.52
C GLY A 420 21.31 -5.44 -6.39
N LEU A 421 20.79 -4.80 -5.35
CA LEU A 421 19.36 -4.62 -5.14
C LEU A 421 19.04 -3.14 -5.10
N SER A 422 18.12 -2.69 -5.91
CA SER A 422 17.57 -1.31 -5.85
C SER A 422 16.25 -1.23 -6.61
N ALA A 423 15.37 -0.31 -6.21
CA ALA A 423 14.25 0.10 -7.05
C ALA A 423 14.67 1.19 -8.05
N THR A 424 15.79 1.86 -7.79
CA THR A 424 16.31 2.97 -8.59
C THR A 424 17.84 2.90 -8.58
N PRO A 425 18.45 2.05 -9.38
CA PRO A 425 19.91 1.86 -9.38
C PRO A 425 20.66 3.09 -9.90
N ARG A 426 20.06 3.87 -10.78
CA ARG A 426 20.66 5.08 -11.36
C ARG A 426 20.64 6.23 -10.35
N ARG A 427 21.72 6.99 -10.27
CA ARG A 427 21.93 8.09 -9.31
C ARG A 427 21.55 9.43 -9.95
N ALA A 428 20.47 10.06 -9.44
CA ALA A 428 20.06 11.38 -9.91
C ALA A 428 21.19 12.41 -9.72
N GLY A 429 21.58 13.08 -10.80
CA GLY A 429 22.65 14.09 -10.80
C GLY A 429 24.07 13.55 -10.62
N ASP A 430 24.26 12.21 -10.70
CA ASP A 430 25.58 11.58 -10.62
C ASP A 430 25.74 10.45 -11.68
N PRO A 431 25.87 10.82 -12.96
CA PRO A 431 26.05 9.84 -14.03
C PRO A 431 27.35 9.02 -13.88
N PHE A 432 28.40 9.63 -13.31
CA PHE A 432 29.67 8.96 -13.10
C PHE A 432 29.55 7.83 -12.07
N GLY A 433 28.99 8.11 -10.89
CA GLY A 433 28.74 7.08 -9.89
C GLY A 433 27.79 5.98 -10.38
N THR A 434 26.78 6.35 -11.20
CA THR A 434 25.90 5.39 -11.88
C THR A 434 26.68 4.45 -12.81
N SER A 435 27.53 5.00 -13.66
CA SER A 435 28.34 4.23 -14.61
C SER A 435 29.27 3.24 -13.89
N LEU A 436 29.91 3.66 -12.79
CA LEU A 436 30.76 2.78 -12.01
C LEU A 436 30.02 1.58 -11.41
N ILE A 437 28.82 1.82 -10.85
CA ILE A 437 27.97 0.75 -10.32
C ILE A 437 27.55 -0.22 -11.41
N LEU A 438 27.00 0.30 -12.52
CA LEU A 438 26.54 -0.53 -13.65
C LEU A 438 27.68 -1.38 -14.22
N ASN A 439 28.86 -0.81 -14.41
CA ASN A 439 30.03 -1.54 -14.90
C ASN A 439 30.47 -2.64 -13.93
N TYR A 440 30.50 -2.36 -12.62
CA TYR A 440 30.93 -3.33 -11.63
C TYR A 440 29.98 -4.52 -11.52
N PHE A 441 28.66 -4.26 -11.56
CA PHE A 441 27.63 -5.30 -11.47
C PHE A 441 27.25 -5.91 -12.83
N ASN A 442 27.81 -5.48 -13.95
CA ASN A 442 27.47 -5.94 -15.30
C ASN A 442 26.04 -5.57 -15.74
N GLY A 443 25.56 -4.38 -15.32
CA GLY A 443 24.27 -3.84 -15.73
C GLY A 443 23.07 -4.32 -14.91
N ILE A 444 21.89 -4.02 -15.43
CA ILE A 444 20.60 -4.41 -14.85
C ILE A 444 20.19 -5.79 -15.40
N VAL A 445 19.63 -6.63 -14.53
CA VAL A 445 19.09 -7.95 -14.91
C VAL A 445 17.72 -7.76 -15.57
N PRO A 446 17.54 -8.12 -16.84
CA PRO A 446 16.26 -8.02 -17.50
C PRO A 446 15.32 -9.20 -17.14
N PRO A 447 13.99 -9.00 -17.17
CA PRO A 447 13.34 -7.70 -17.21
C PRO A 447 13.33 -7.01 -15.84
N PRO A 448 13.35 -5.66 -15.77
CA PRO A 448 13.08 -4.94 -14.56
C PRO A 448 11.64 -5.24 -14.10
N PHE A 449 11.39 -5.12 -12.79
CA PHE A 449 10.05 -5.34 -12.23
C PHE A 449 9.51 -4.02 -11.69
N THR A 450 8.71 -3.36 -12.52
CA THR A 450 8.19 -2.02 -12.26
C THR A 450 7.11 -1.99 -11.18
N LEU A 451 6.75 -0.79 -10.71
CA LEU A 451 5.63 -0.60 -9.82
C LEU A 451 4.31 -1.10 -10.43
N GLN A 452 4.08 -0.83 -11.71
CA GLN A 452 2.88 -1.28 -12.42
C GLN A 452 2.81 -2.81 -12.49
N ASP A 453 3.94 -3.47 -12.73
CA ASP A 453 4.01 -4.94 -12.72
C ASP A 453 3.71 -5.50 -11.34
N ALA A 454 4.24 -4.84 -10.29
CA ALA A 454 4.00 -5.25 -8.91
C ALA A 454 2.52 -5.09 -8.49
N ILE A 455 1.85 -4.03 -8.94
CA ILE A 455 0.42 -3.84 -8.71
C ILE A 455 -0.39 -4.85 -9.54
N ARG A 456 -0.10 -5.03 -10.83
CA ARG A 456 -0.80 -5.97 -11.71
C ARG A 456 -0.70 -7.42 -11.24
N SER A 457 0.45 -7.79 -10.68
CA SER A 457 0.67 -9.14 -10.15
C SER A 457 0.13 -9.35 -8.73
N GLY A 458 -0.49 -8.33 -8.11
CA GLY A 458 -0.95 -8.41 -6.72
C GLY A 458 0.20 -8.45 -5.69
N THR A 459 1.42 -8.14 -6.10
CA THR A 459 2.58 -8.05 -5.20
C THR A 459 2.53 -6.79 -4.34
N LEU A 460 1.91 -5.72 -4.87
CA LEU A 460 1.64 -4.47 -4.17
C LEU A 460 0.16 -4.13 -4.25
N THR A 461 -0.32 -3.45 -3.22
CA THR A 461 -1.70 -2.95 -3.13
C THR A 461 -1.92 -1.82 -4.12
N PRO A 462 -2.99 -1.83 -4.93
CA PRO A 462 -3.38 -0.70 -5.76
C PRO A 462 -3.75 0.51 -4.90
N TYR A 463 -3.71 1.72 -5.48
CA TYR A 463 -3.93 2.94 -4.70
C TYR A 463 -4.67 4.04 -5.45
N PHE A 464 -5.35 4.89 -4.69
CA PHE A 464 -5.84 6.19 -5.11
C PHE A 464 -4.82 7.27 -4.80
N TYR A 465 -4.69 8.23 -5.71
CA TYR A 465 -3.81 9.38 -5.54
C TYR A 465 -4.61 10.69 -5.52
N HIS A 466 -4.49 11.43 -4.44
CA HIS A 466 -5.25 12.66 -4.20
C HIS A 466 -4.29 13.85 -4.12
N VAL A 467 -4.44 14.78 -5.06
CA VAL A 467 -3.60 15.97 -5.13
C VAL A 467 -4.32 17.15 -4.49
N HIS A 468 -3.66 17.78 -3.54
CA HIS A 468 -4.08 19.03 -2.93
C HIS A 468 -3.09 20.13 -3.29
N THR A 469 -3.59 21.32 -3.62
CA THR A 469 -2.74 22.46 -3.94
C THR A 469 -2.86 23.55 -2.88
N ALA A 470 -1.74 24.17 -2.55
CA ALA A 470 -1.69 25.35 -1.69
C ALA A 470 -0.92 26.46 -2.39
N MET A 471 -1.37 27.72 -2.22
CA MET A 471 -0.60 28.88 -2.60
C MET A 471 0.28 29.33 -1.44
N LEU A 472 1.44 29.91 -1.72
CA LEU A 472 2.25 30.58 -0.71
C LEU A 472 1.46 31.71 -0.02
N THR A 473 1.77 31.98 1.24
CA THR A 473 1.31 33.22 1.91
C THR A 473 2.04 34.43 1.32
N ASP A 474 1.52 35.63 1.53
CA ASP A 474 2.14 36.86 0.97
C ASP A 474 3.60 37.05 1.43
N THR A 475 3.90 36.70 2.67
CA THR A 475 5.26 36.74 3.24
C THR A 475 6.18 35.68 2.61
N GLU A 476 5.68 34.47 2.40
CA GLU A 476 6.43 33.40 1.75
C GLU A 476 6.67 33.72 0.27
N GLN A 477 5.66 34.27 -0.40
CA GLN A 477 5.76 34.70 -1.79
C GLN A 477 6.83 35.79 -1.95
N GLN A 478 6.83 36.80 -1.09
CA GLN A 478 7.85 37.84 -1.12
C GLN A 478 9.25 37.28 -0.94
N ALA A 479 9.45 36.35 0.03
CA ALA A 479 10.74 35.70 0.24
C ALA A 479 11.15 34.82 -0.96
N TRP A 480 10.20 34.18 -1.62
CA TRP A 480 10.41 33.43 -2.85
C TRP A 480 10.88 34.33 -3.98
N ASP A 481 10.22 35.45 -4.19
CA ASP A 481 10.53 36.42 -5.26
C ASP A 481 11.91 37.08 -5.05
N GLU A 482 12.26 37.42 -3.81
CA GLU A 482 13.58 37.94 -3.46
C GLU A 482 14.70 36.92 -3.78
N LEU A 483 14.52 35.66 -3.39
CA LEU A 483 15.50 34.59 -3.69
C LEU A 483 15.60 34.35 -5.20
N THR A 484 14.47 34.33 -5.91
CA THR A 484 14.41 34.17 -7.36
C THR A 484 15.19 35.29 -8.08
N THR A 485 14.97 36.54 -7.67
CA THR A 485 15.69 37.70 -8.22
C THR A 485 17.21 37.59 -7.97
N ARG A 486 17.62 37.18 -6.75
CA ARG A 486 19.04 36.99 -6.43
C ARG A 486 19.67 35.86 -7.25
N ILE A 487 18.96 34.73 -7.48
CA ILE A 487 19.43 33.62 -8.31
C ILE A 487 19.60 34.10 -9.76
N LYS A 488 18.59 34.75 -10.33
CA LYS A 488 18.65 35.27 -11.70
C LYS A 488 19.85 36.20 -11.88
N ARG A 489 20.05 37.13 -10.94
CA ARG A 489 21.18 38.09 -10.98
C ARG A 489 22.53 37.41 -10.94
N LEU A 490 22.74 36.42 -10.05
CA LEU A 490 23.99 35.68 -9.93
C LEU A 490 24.25 34.80 -11.16
N SER A 491 23.22 34.14 -11.68
CA SER A 491 23.34 33.31 -12.90
C SER A 491 23.72 34.18 -14.10
N ALA A 492 23.07 35.33 -14.30
CA ALA A 492 23.38 36.24 -15.38
C ALA A 492 24.80 36.84 -15.27
N GLN A 493 25.21 37.18 -14.05
CA GLN A 493 26.58 37.69 -13.80
C GLN A 493 27.64 36.65 -14.09
N ASN A 494 27.40 35.36 -13.70
CA ASN A 494 28.34 34.27 -13.97
C ASN A 494 28.41 33.90 -15.46
N ALA A 495 27.27 33.94 -16.16
CA ALA A 495 27.22 33.66 -17.59
C ALA A 495 27.89 34.76 -18.46
N SER A 496 27.87 36.02 -18.00
CA SER A 496 28.48 37.14 -18.72
C SER A 496 29.91 37.46 -18.28
N ALA A 497 30.46 36.79 -17.30
CA ALA A 497 31.81 37.01 -16.81
C ALA A 497 32.86 36.41 -17.79
N LYS A 498 33.95 37.20 -18.07
CA LYS A 498 35.09 36.68 -18.88
C LYS A 498 35.82 35.52 -18.19
N GLU A 499 35.81 35.49 -16.86
CA GLU A 499 36.29 34.38 -16.03
C GLU A 499 35.15 34.02 -15.06
N PRO A 500 34.52 32.82 -15.20
CA PRO A 500 33.47 32.39 -14.30
C PRO A 500 34.02 32.22 -12.86
N ASP A 501 33.28 32.77 -11.89
CA ASP A 501 33.63 32.58 -10.48
C ASP A 501 33.46 31.09 -10.06
N PRO A 502 34.52 30.39 -9.66
CA PRO A 502 34.45 28.97 -9.28
C PRO A 502 33.45 28.68 -8.13
N ASN A 503 33.13 29.72 -7.34
CA ASN A 503 32.19 29.62 -6.23
C ASN A 503 30.76 30.07 -6.58
N ALA A 504 30.52 30.56 -7.79
CA ALA A 504 29.20 31.07 -8.19
C ALA A 504 28.16 29.91 -8.19
N ASP A 505 28.52 28.76 -8.73
CA ASP A 505 27.63 27.59 -8.77
C ASP A 505 27.27 27.09 -7.37
N PHE A 506 28.20 27.12 -6.44
CA PHE A 506 27.94 26.78 -5.04
C PHE A 506 26.98 27.78 -4.36
N ARG A 507 27.15 29.09 -4.63
CA ARG A 507 26.27 30.13 -4.09
C ARG A 507 24.86 30.05 -4.70
N ILE A 508 24.74 29.81 -6.00
CA ILE A 508 23.47 29.59 -6.68
C ILE A 508 22.78 28.36 -6.12
N LYS A 509 23.50 27.25 -5.95
CA LYS A 509 22.98 26.01 -5.36
C LYS A 509 22.44 26.23 -3.94
N LYS A 510 23.14 27.01 -3.13
CA LYS A 510 22.69 27.36 -1.78
C LYS A 510 21.36 28.15 -1.81
N LEU A 511 21.26 29.16 -2.67
CA LEU A 511 20.02 29.92 -2.83
C LEU A 511 18.85 29.09 -3.37
N LEU A 512 19.12 28.16 -4.30
CA LEU A 512 18.13 27.20 -4.78
C LEU A 512 17.61 26.29 -3.66
N ILE A 513 18.49 25.87 -2.74
CA ILE A 513 18.11 25.07 -1.56
C ILE A 513 17.24 25.90 -0.62
N GLU A 514 17.62 27.15 -0.34
CA GLU A 514 16.85 28.07 0.51
C GLU A 514 15.46 28.33 -0.09
N ARG A 515 15.39 28.61 -1.38
CA ARG A 515 14.11 28.78 -2.09
C ARG A 515 13.25 27.52 -2.04
N GLY A 516 13.84 26.34 -2.23
CA GLY A 516 13.14 25.07 -2.14
C GLY A 516 12.56 24.79 -0.74
N ARG A 517 13.18 25.30 0.32
CA ARG A 517 12.68 25.16 1.69
C ARG A 517 11.36 25.91 1.89
N ILE A 518 11.16 27.07 1.25
CA ILE A 518 9.90 27.81 1.34
C ILE A 518 8.73 26.94 0.89
N LEU A 519 8.84 26.23 -0.25
CA LEU A 519 7.79 25.32 -0.71
C LEU A 519 7.60 24.14 0.22
N LYS A 520 8.68 23.59 0.76
CA LYS A 520 8.60 22.41 1.63
C LYS A 520 7.92 22.73 2.97
N GLN A 521 8.23 23.88 3.53
CA GLN A 521 7.82 24.31 4.86
C GLN A 521 6.62 25.27 4.85
N ALA A 522 5.96 25.45 3.69
CA ALA A 522 4.85 26.37 3.52
C ALA A 522 3.78 26.18 4.62
N GLU A 523 3.41 27.27 5.27
CA GLU A 523 2.56 27.32 6.46
C GLU A 523 1.19 26.67 6.23
N ARG A 524 0.62 26.88 5.04
CA ARG A 524 -0.70 26.33 4.68
C ARG A 524 -0.75 24.80 4.65
N LYS A 525 0.39 24.12 4.52
CA LYS A 525 0.44 22.66 4.52
C LYS A 525 -0.11 22.04 5.80
N ALA A 526 0.17 22.64 6.95
CA ALA A 526 -0.33 22.15 8.22
C ALA A 526 -1.86 22.27 8.34
N GLY A 527 -2.44 23.35 7.81
CA GLY A 527 -3.89 23.55 7.73
C GLY A 527 -4.55 22.48 6.85
N ILE A 528 -4.01 22.30 5.63
CA ILE A 528 -4.50 21.27 4.69
C ILE A 528 -4.38 19.86 5.30
N ALA A 529 -3.32 19.57 6.04
CA ALA A 529 -3.20 18.28 6.73
C ALA A 529 -4.34 18.08 7.74
N GLY A 530 -4.68 19.12 8.51
CA GLY A 530 -5.83 19.09 9.41
C GLY A 530 -7.16 18.84 8.69
N GLU A 531 -7.39 19.55 7.59
CA GLU A 531 -8.60 19.42 6.77
C GLU A 531 -8.72 18.03 6.11
N VAL A 532 -7.65 17.56 5.48
CA VAL A 532 -7.62 16.24 4.83
C VAL A 532 -7.89 15.12 5.83
N LEU A 533 -7.23 15.16 6.99
CA LEU A 533 -7.41 14.12 8.00
C LEU A 533 -8.78 14.24 8.70
N ALA A 534 -9.27 15.44 8.97
CA ALA A 534 -10.61 15.63 9.53
C ALA A 534 -11.72 15.10 8.59
N ALA A 535 -11.51 15.24 7.28
CA ALA A 535 -12.48 14.77 6.28
C ALA A 535 -12.41 13.25 6.02
N ASN A 536 -11.24 12.62 6.14
CA ASN A 536 -11.02 11.27 5.64
C ASN A 536 -10.62 10.24 6.72
N TYR A 537 -10.14 10.67 7.90
CA TYR A 537 -9.71 9.73 8.93
C TYR A 537 -10.90 9.00 9.56
N GLN A 538 -10.80 7.68 9.61
CA GLN A 538 -11.73 6.81 10.33
C GLN A 538 -10.98 6.05 11.44
N ARG A 539 -11.69 5.77 12.53
CA ARG A 539 -11.10 5.01 13.64
C ARG A 539 -10.72 3.60 13.17
N GLY A 540 -9.45 3.24 13.37
CA GLY A 540 -8.88 1.99 12.88
C GLY A 540 -8.04 2.15 11.62
N ASP A 541 -8.15 3.27 10.90
CA ASP A 541 -7.24 3.60 9.82
C ASP A 541 -5.81 3.76 10.32
N ARG A 542 -4.86 3.52 9.43
CA ARG A 542 -3.44 3.68 9.68
C ARG A 542 -2.87 4.74 8.76
N TRP A 543 -2.79 5.96 9.29
CA TRP A 543 -2.29 7.13 8.58
C TRP A 543 -0.85 7.44 8.93
N ILE A 544 -0.03 7.69 7.90
CA ILE A 544 1.30 8.29 8.07
C ILE A 544 1.32 9.66 7.41
N VAL A 545 1.72 10.68 8.16
CA VAL A 545 1.93 12.04 7.65
C VAL A 545 3.43 12.31 7.60
N TYR A 546 3.96 12.56 6.40
CA TYR A 546 5.38 12.82 6.17
C TYR A 546 5.67 14.33 6.20
N CYS A 547 6.45 14.76 7.18
CA CYS A 547 6.90 16.14 7.38
C CYS A 547 8.37 16.34 7.03
N ASP A 548 8.79 17.56 6.76
CA ASP A 548 10.19 17.93 6.46
C ASP A 548 11.05 18.01 7.73
N ASP A 549 10.53 18.67 8.77
CA ASP A 549 11.24 18.93 10.01
C ASP A 549 10.32 18.94 11.25
N ILE A 550 10.94 19.15 12.42
CA ILE A 550 10.26 19.18 13.73
C ILE A 550 9.25 20.35 13.81
N SER A 551 9.55 21.50 13.19
CA SER A 551 8.66 22.65 13.20
C SER A 551 7.35 22.34 12.47
N GLN A 552 7.43 21.75 11.27
CA GLN A 552 6.27 21.34 10.47
C GLN A 552 5.50 20.22 11.19
N LEU A 553 6.20 19.26 11.79
CA LEU A 553 5.57 18.20 12.58
C LEU A 553 4.75 18.78 13.73
N GLY A 554 5.31 19.74 14.48
CA GLY A 554 4.61 20.42 15.58
C GLY A 554 3.37 21.20 15.08
N ALA A 555 3.49 21.91 13.96
CA ALA A 555 2.38 22.65 13.34
C ALA A 555 1.25 21.72 12.87
N VAL A 556 1.59 20.57 12.27
CA VAL A 556 0.63 19.54 11.85
C VAL A 556 -0.09 18.95 13.05
N ARG A 557 0.64 18.54 14.11
CA ARG A 557 0.02 18.00 15.32
C ARG A 557 -0.92 19.01 15.98
N ALA A 558 -0.55 20.29 15.99
CA ALA A 558 -1.43 21.36 16.50
C ALA A 558 -2.69 21.53 15.63
N ALA A 559 -2.58 21.39 14.30
CA ALA A 559 -3.72 21.43 13.40
C ALA A 559 -4.66 20.23 13.61
N LEU A 560 -4.12 19.03 13.77
CA LEU A 560 -4.88 17.82 14.08
C LEU A 560 -5.60 17.91 15.44
N ALA A 561 -4.91 18.39 16.46
CA ALA A 561 -5.52 18.60 17.79
C ALA A 561 -6.70 19.60 17.75
N ARG A 562 -6.61 20.67 16.96
CA ARG A 562 -7.73 21.61 16.72
C ARG A 562 -8.90 20.95 15.99
N ALA A 563 -8.64 19.95 15.15
CA ALA A 563 -9.66 19.15 14.50
C ALA A 563 -10.19 17.99 15.39
N GLY A 564 -9.75 17.90 16.65
CA GLY A 564 -10.16 16.84 17.58
C GLY A 564 -9.53 15.46 17.29
N LEU A 565 -8.42 15.43 16.52
CA LEU A 565 -7.72 14.22 16.15
C LEU A 565 -6.43 14.07 16.98
N GLU A 566 -6.29 12.90 17.60
CA GLU A 566 -5.06 12.51 18.30
C GLU A 566 -4.02 12.02 17.30
N SER A 567 -2.74 12.38 17.51
CA SER A 567 -1.64 11.96 16.67
C SER A 567 -0.40 11.65 17.48
N THR A 568 0.36 10.66 17.03
CA THR A 568 1.64 10.25 17.62
C THR A 568 2.80 10.75 16.75
N GLU A 569 3.84 11.28 17.38
CA GLU A 569 5.06 11.67 16.66
C GLU A 569 6.01 10.48 16.48
N TYR A 570 6.74 10.48 15.37
CA TYR A 570 7.78 9.49 15.11
C TYR A 570 8.97 10.12 14.38
N HIS A 571 10.07 10.28 15.09
CA HIS A 571 11.33 10.82 14.54
C HIS A 571 12.56 10.36 15.35
N SER A 572 13.76 10.62 14.84
CA SER A 572 15.02 10.11 15.42
C SER A 572 15.26 10.54 16.88
N THR A 573 14.81 11.72 17.26
CA THR A 573 15.03 12.35 18.58
C THR A 573 13.78 12.36 19.46
N MET A 574 12.71 11.62 19.11
CA MET A 574 11.49 11.55 19.93
C MET A 574 11.79 10.93 21.30
N ALA A 575 11.00 11.34 22.30
CA ALA A 575 10.99 10.70 23.60
C ALA A 575 10.13 9.43 23.55
N GLY A 576 10.61 8.35 24.18
CA GLY A 576 9.88 7.07 24.27
C GLY A 576 10.44 5.97 23.38
N ASP A 577 9.84 4.79 23.49
CA ASP A 577 10.24 3.60 22.75
C ASP A 577 9.63 3.59 21.34
N LYS A 578 10.49 3.64 20.33
CA LYS A 578 10.12 3.66 18.92
C LYS A 578 9.46 2.35 18.47
N GLU A 579 9.97 1.21 18.92
CA GLU A 579 9.40 -0.09 18.58
C GLU A 579 8.00 -0.24 19.16
N GLN A 580 7.83 0.14 20.41
CA GLN A 580 6.52 0.10 21.06
C GLN A 580 5.51 1.03 20.37
N THR A 581 5.96 2.24 19.95
CA THR A 581 5.12 3.18 19.20
C THR A 581 4.61 2.57 17.90
N ILE A 582 5.49 1.93 17.13
CA ILE A 582 5.10 1.28 15.87
C ILE A 582 4.18 0.08 16.12
N ARG A 583 4.46 -0.77 17.11
CA ARG A 583 3.61 -1.91 17.46
C ARG A 583 2.20 -1.47 17.86
N LEU A 584 2.07 -0.41 18.67
CA LEU A 584 0.77 0.14 19.04
C LEU A 584 0.02 0.70 17.83
N PHE A 585 0.73 1.37 16.92
CA PHE A 585 0.16 1.86 15.67
C PHE A 585 -0.30 0.71 14.75
N GLU A 586 0.46 -0.37 14.65
CA GLU A 586 0.07 -1.56 13.87
C GLU A 586 -1.19 -2.23 14.43
N VAL A 587 -1.32 -2.32 15.74
CA VAL A 587 -2.46 -2.97 16.39
C VAL A 587 -3.70 -2.08 16.38
N ASN A 588 -3.57 -0.84 16.82
CA ASN A 588 -4.71 0.04 17.12
C ASN A 588 -5.09 0.96 15.94
N GLY A 589 -4.22 1.11 14.93
CA GLY A 589 -4.34 2.18 13.94
C GLY A 589 -4.04 3.55 14.53
N GLY A 590 -4.46 4.61 13.85
CA GLY A 590 -4.29 5.99 14.27
C GLY A 590 -3.51 6.83 13.27
N ILE A 591 -3.00 7.97 13.74
CA ILE A 591 -2.26 8.94 12.92
C ILE A 591 -0.84 9.07 13.48
N VAL A 592 0.15 8.70 12.67
CA VAL A 592 1.57 8.91 12.96
C VAL A 592 2.09 10.06 12.11
N VAL A 593 2.63 11.09 12.76
CA VAL A 593 3.29 12.22 12.10
C VAL A 593 4.80 12.00 12.19
N SER A 594 5.46 11.89 11.02
CA SER A 594 6.83 11.40 10.93
C SER A 594 7.73 12.33 10.13
N ILE A 595 9.03 12.35 10.52
CA ILE A 595 10.11 13.02 9.78
C ILE A 595 11.10 11.94 9.34
N ARG A 596 11.26 11.74 8.03
CA ARG A 596 12.28 10.89 7.35
C ARG A 596 12.61 9.52 7.97
N CYS A 597 12.33 9.29 9.26
CA CYS A 597 12.73 8.06 9.98
C CYS A 597 12.03 6.80 9.46
N LEU A 598 10.87 6.95 8.82
CA LEU A 598 10.16 5.86 8.17
C LEU A 598 10.64 5.61 6.74
N ASP A 599 11.63 6.37 6.25
CA ASP A 599 12.15 6.21 4.88
C ASP A 599 13.11 5.00 4.77
N GLU A 600 13.76 4.59 5.88
CA GLU A 600 14.71 3.47 5.91
C GLU A 600 14.45 2.55 7.11
N GLY A 601 14.25 1.26 6.84
CA GLY A 601 14.33 0.19 7.85
C GLY A 601 13.08 -0.12 8.69
N VAL A 602 12.03 0.71 8.71
CA VAL A 602 10.77 0.38 9.41
C VAL A 602 9.78 -0.19 8.42
N ASP A 603 9.29 -1.39 8.65
CA ASP A 603 8.26 -2.05 7.84
C ASP A 603 6.92 -2.00 8.55
N ILE A 604 5.93 -1.35 7.93
CA ILE A 604 4.55 -1.28 8.42
C ILE A 604 3.61 -1.61 7.25
N PRO A 605 3.42 -2.89 6.91
CA PRO A 605 2.58 -3.28 5.76
C PRO A 605 1.12 -2.84 5.90
N SER A 606 0.65 -2.71 7.12
CA SER A 606 -0.75 -2.39 7.45
C SER A 606 -1.14 -0.92 7.19
N VAL A 607 -0.21 -0.03 6.81
CA VAL A 607 -0.51 1.38 6.49
C VAL A 607 -1.51 1.47 5.35
N THR A 608 -2.63 2.15 5.58
CA THR A 608 -3.71 2.32 4.60
C THR A 608 -3.66 3.68 3.90
N HIS A 609 -3.19 4.71 4.59
CA HIS A 609 -3.20 6.08 4.11
C HIS A 609 -1.85 6.77 4.33
N ALA A 610 -1.42 7.55 3.37
CA ALA A 610 -0.26 8.43 3.51
C ALA A 610 -0.61 9.86 3.10
N LEU A 611 -0.15 10.84 3.86
CA LEU A 611 -0.20 12.25 3.50
C LEU A 611 1.23 12.78 3.37
N ILE A 612 1.59 13.25 2.19
CA ILE A 612 2.91 13.76 1.85
C ILE A 612 2.89 15.28 1.89
N LEU A 613 3.47 15.88 2.91
CA LEU A 613 3.65 17.33 3.04
C LEU A 613 5.04 17.77 2.62
N ALA A 614 6.04 16.93 2.86
CA ALA A 614 7.41 17.19 2.47
C ALA A 614 7.80 16.26 1.33
N SER A 615 8.05 16.85 0.20
CA SER A 615 8.63 16.14 -0.93
C SER A 615 10.12 16.42 -1.04
N SER A 616 10.86 15.37 -1.29
CA SER A 616 12.27 15.46 -1.64
C SER A 616 12.38 15.54 -3.17
N LYS A 617 13.38 16.26 -3.67
CA LYS A 617 13.77 16.17 -5.09
C LYS A 617 14.38 14.81 -5.44
N ASN A 618 14.69 14.00 -4.43
CA ASN A 618 15.27 12.69 -4.64
C ASN A 618 14.14 11.68 -4.99
N PRO A 619 14.07 11.20 -6.23
CA PRO A 619 13.06 10.23 -6.65
C PRO A 619 12.97 9.03 -5.72
N ARG A 620 14.07 8.63 -5.12
CA ARG A 620 14.16 7.45 -4.25
C ARG A 620 13.36 7.58 -2.97
N GLU A 621 13.44 8.74 -2.31
CA GLU A 621 12.74 8.94 -1.03
C GLU A 621 11.23 8.78 -1.22
N TYR A 622 10.66 9.35 -2.27
CA TYR A 622 9.23 9.23 -2.52
C TYR A 622 8.85 7.83 -3.04
N ILE A 623 9.69 7.19 -3.87
CA ILE A 623 9.46 5.81 -4.33
C ILE A 623 9.49 4.84 -3.13
N GLN A 624 10.42 5.04 -2.19
CA GLN A 624 10.49 4.23 -0.98
C GLN A 624 9.27 4.45 -0.09
N ARG A 625 8.86 5.70 0.15
CA ARG A 625 7.63 6.03 0.91
C ARG A 625 6.40 5.38 0.29
N ARG A 626 6.21 5.56 -1.01
CA ARG A 626 5.14 4.92 -1.77
C ARG A 626 5.17 3.40 -1.61
N GLY A 627 6.31 2.80 -1.86
CA GLY A 627 6.47 1.35 -1.78
C GLY A 627 6.13 0.76 -0.42
N ARG A 628 6.30 1.51 0.67
CA ARG A 628 5.90 1.07 2.02
C ARG A 628 4.39 1.12 2.21
N VAL A 629 3.76 2.21 1.75
CA VAL A 629 2.31 2.37 1.82
C VAL A 629 1.59 1.35 0.94
N LEU A 630 2.23 0.88 -0.13
CA LEU A 630 1.62 -0.08 -1.06
C LEU A 630 1.91 -1.55 -0.73
N ARG A 631 2.61 -1.87 0.35
CA ARG A 631 2.78 -3.27 0.76
C ARG A 631 1.43 -3.91 1.04
N CYS A 632 1.30 -5.15 0.58
CA CYS A 632 0.14 -5.96 0.89
C CYS A 632 0.12 -6.29 2.37
N ALA A 633 -1.02 -6.14 2.99
CA ALA A 633 -1.30 -6.56 4.35
C ALA A 633 -2.70 -7.17 4.38
N GLU A 634 -2.92 -8.01 5.35
CA GLU A 634 -4.22 -8.63 5.59
C GLU A 634 -5.30 -7.55 5.75
N GLY A 635 -6.42 -7.73 5.07
CA GLY A 635 -7.54 -6.76 5.08
C GLY A 635 -7.33 -5.48 4.29
N LYS A 636 -6.16 -5.30 3.65
CA LYS A 636 -5.84 -4.09 2.87
C LYS A 636 -6.02 -4.35 1.37
N SER A 637 -7.15 -3.94 0.84
CA SER A 637 -7.47 -4.05 -0.59
C SER A 637 -6.97 -2.88 -1.43
N VAL A 638 -6.85 -1.69 -0.83
CA VAL A 638 -6.47 -0.44 -1.50
C VAL A 638 -5.72 0.47 -0.52
N ALA A 639 -4.86 1.33 -1.05
CA ALA A 639 -4.21 2.38 -0.28
C ALA A 639 -4.59 3.77 -0.81
N HIS A 640 -4.48 4.79 0.02
CA HIS A 640 -4.73 6.17 -0.37
C HIS A 640 -3.47 7.00 -0.13
N ILE A 641 -3.04 7.72 -1.14
CA ILE A 641 -1.89 8.63 -1.06
C ILE A 641 -2.38 10.04 -1.34
N TYR A 642 -2.25 10.92 -0.36
CA TYR A 642 -2.54 12.35 -0.45
C TYR A 642 -1.22 13.10 -0.57
N ASP A 643 -1.14 14.03 -1.51
CA ASP A 643 0.07 14.83 -1.75
C ASP A 643 -0.29 16.32 -1.81
N VAL A 644 0.48 17.14 -1.11
CA VAL A 644 0.25 18.58 -1.06
C VAL A 644 1.33 19.31 -1.84
N ILE A 645 0.95 19.84 -3.01
CA ILE A 645 1.82 20.65 -3.89
C ILE A 645 1.62 22.12 -3.58
N VAL A 646 2.71 22.83 -3.30
CA VAL A 646 2.69 24.27 -3.08
C VAL A 646 3.07 24.99 -4.37
N LEU A 647 2.21 25.91 -4.76
CA LEU A 647 2.34 26.67 -5.99
C LEU A 647 2.68 28.13 -5.65
N PRO A 648 3.80 28.71 -6.14
CA PRO A 648 4.05 30.12 -6.05
C PRO A 648 3.11 30.89 -6.99
N ASN A 649 2.74 32.11 -6.64
CA ASN A 649 2.02 32.97 -7.55
C ASN A 649 3.01 33.54 -8.58
N LEU A 650 2.89 33.11 -9.84
CA LEU A 650 3.69 33.68 -10.93
C LEU A 650 2.95 34.91 -11.46
N ALA A 651 3.61 36.07 -11.46
CA ALA A 651 3.07 37.24 -12.12
C ALA A 651 2.98 37.00 -13.64
N ASP A 652 1.90 37.47 -14.27
CA ASP A 652 1.58 37.24 -15.70
C ASP A 652 2.68 37.70 -16.69
N SER A 653 3.69 38.43 -16.20
CA SER A 653 4.81 38.98 -16.98
C SER A 653 6.11 38.17 -16.87
N GLU A 654 6.20 37.13 -16.01
CA GLU A 654 7.42 36.37 -15.82
C GLU A 654 7.35 35.05 -16.58
N GLU A 655 7.56 35.15 -17.89
CA GLU A 655 7.97 34.02 -18.72
C GLU A 655 9.38 33.57 -18.30
N GLU A 656 9.47 32.70 -17.32
CA GLU A 656 10.74 32.23 -16.79
C GLU A 656 11.37 31.16 -17.67
N GLU A 657 12.39 31.56 -18.42
CA GLU A 657 13.36 30.66 -18.99
C GLU A 657 14.26 30.04 -17.90
N GLY A 658 14.15 28.76 -17.69
CA GLY A 658 15.25 27.87 -17.31
C GLY A 658 15.54 27.61 -15.83
N THR A 659 15.22 28.48 -14.83
CA THR A 659 15.72 28.28 -13.44
C THR A 659 14.64 28.07 -12.39
N SER A 660 13.45 28.60 -12.55
CA SER A 660 12.30 28.35 -11.67
C SER A 660 11.62 27.01 -11.95
N SER A 661 11.68 26.55 -13.20
CA SER A 661 11.07 25.30 -13.67
C SER A 661 11.59 24.05 -12.94
N ASN A 662 12.84 24.03 -12.49
CA ASN A 662 13.48 22.82 -11.98
C ASN A 662 12.98 22.32 -10.61
N ILE A 663 12.47 23.17 -9.71
CA ILE A 663 11.98 22.70 -8.38
C ILE A 663 10.53 22.30 -8.49
N LEU A 664 9.70 23.18 -9.03
CA LEU A 664 8.28 22.92 -9.23
C LEU A 664 8.07 21.85 -10.29
N GLY A 665 8.86 21.88 -11.38
CA GLY A 665 8.90 20.84 -12.39
C GLY A 665 9.19 19.47 -11.81
N GLY A 666 10.17 19.36 -10.91
CA GLY A 666 10.46 18.08 -10.22
C GLY A 666 9.32 17.58 -9.31
N GLU A 667 8.58 18.51 -8.65
CA GLU A 667 7.40 18.11 -7.87
C GLU A 667 6.24 17.66 -8.77
N ILE A 668 5.99 18.35 -9.85
CA ILE A 668 4.95 18.00 -10.82
C ILE A 668 5.27 16.68 -11.50
N THR A 669 6.52 16.48 -11.96
CA THR A 669 6.96 15.21 -12.60
C THR A 669 6.76 14.03 -11.65
N ARG A 670 7.18 14.16 -10.39
CA ARG A 670 6.94 13.16 -9.35
C ARG A 670 5.45 12.84 -9.21
N SER A 671 4.62 13.88 -9.10
CA SER A 671 3.18 13.72 -8.90
C SER A 671 2.50 13.10 -10.11
N LEU A 672 2.95 13.40 -11.32
CA LEU A 672 2.51 12.73 -12.56
C LEU A 672 2.88 11.24 -12.57
N GLU A 673 4.07 10.88 -12.12
CA GLU A 673 4.48 9.47 -11.97
C GLU A 673 3.56 8.71 -10.98
N PHE A 674 3.22 9.34 -9.85
CA PHE A 674 2.23 8.78 -8.92
C PHE A 674 0.85 8.65 -9.57
N GLY A 675 0.37 9.68 -10.25
CA GLY A 675 -0.94 9.71 -10.89
C GLY A 675 -1.10 8.63 -11.98
N ARG A 676 -0.05 8.39 -12.78
CA ARG A 676 -0.08 7.39 -13.87
C ARG A 676 -0.29 5.95 -13.39
N SER A 677 0.18 5.63 -12.19
CA SER A 677 0.04 4.29 -11.60
C SER A 677 -1.14 4.17 -10.64
N ALA A 678 -1.88 5.26 -10.42
CA ALA A 678 -3.03 5.30 -9.54
C ALA A 678 -4.30 4.77 -10.22
N LEU A 679 -5.27 4.36 -9.40
CA LEU A 679 -6.56 3.87 -9.86
C LEU A 679 -7.50 4.96 -10.38
N ASN A 680 -7.26 6.24 -10.00
CA ASN A 680 -8.09 7.39 -10.37
C ASN A 680 -7.43 8.27 -11.44
N PRO A 681 -7.80 8.12 -12.72
CA PRO A 681 -7.23 8.92 -13.82
C PRO A 681 -7.44 10.43 -13.68
N ALA A 682 -8.47 10.86 -12.93
CA ALA A 682 -8.74 12.28 -12.67
C ALA A 682 -7.56 13.03 -12.02
N ALA A 683 -6.77 12.33 -11.20
CA ALA A 683 -5.55 12.91 -10.60
C ALA A 683 -4.55 13.39 -11.65
N ILE A 684 -4.46 12.72 -12.81
CA ILE A 684 -3.58 13.13 -13.92
C ILE A 684 -4.08 14.42 -14.55
N THR A 685 -5.38 14.55 -14.78
CA THR A 685 -5.96 15.73 -15.42
C THR A 685 -5.73 17.01 -14.62
N ASP A 686 -5.84 16.93 -13.29
CA ASP A 686 -5.57 18.07 -12.42
C ASP A 686 -4.08 18.44 -12.41
N LEU A 687 -3.21 17.45 -12.41
CA LEU A 687 -1.76 17.64 -12.52
C LEU A 687 -1.34 18.21 -13.87
N GLU A 688 -1.97 17.79 -14.96
CA GLU A 688 -1.73 18.32 -16.30
C GLU A 688 -2.13 19.80 -16.39
N ARG A 689 -3.24 20.20 -15.77
CA ARG A 689 -3.62 21.63 -15.67
C ARG A 689 -2.58 22.45 -14.91
N ILE A 690 -2.05 21.89 -13.82
CA ILE A 690 -0.98 22.54 -13.05
C ILE A 690 0.28 22.64 -13.91
N ALA A 691 0.67 21.56 -14.58
CA ALA A 691 1.83 21.54 -15.45
C ALA A 691 1.74 22.55 -16.59
N LEU A 692 0.60 22.64 -17.26
CA LEU A 692 0.32 23.62 -18.33
C LEU A 692 0.44 25.06 -17.83
N ARG A 693 0.04 25.35 -16.59
CA ARG A 693 0.09 26.71 -16.01
C ARG A 693 1.51 27.12 -15.61
N TYR A 694 2.35 26.18 -15.18
CA TYR A 694 3.64 26.44 -14.55
C TYR A 694 4.84 25.99 -15.38
N SER A 695 4.65 25.38 -16.54
CA SER A 695 5.73 24.95 -17.43
C SER A 695 5.38 25.18 -18.90
N LYS A 696 6.26 25.87 -19.63
CA LYS A 696 6.17 25.98 -21.10
C LYS A 696 6.50 24.67 -21.81
N ASP A 697 7.30 23.84 -21.19
CA ASP A 697 7.75 22.55 -21.73
C ASP A 697 7.07 21.36 -21.02
N TYR A 698 5.76 21.48 -20.95
CA TYR A 698 4.86 20.45 -20.40
C TYR A 698 5.07 19.08 -21.07
N LYS A 699 5.38 19.04 -22.38
CA LYS A 699 5.62 17.79 -23.09
C LYS A 699 6.93 17.13 -22.66
N SER A 700 8.01 17.89 -22.49
CA SER A 700 9.27 17.35 -21.98
C SER A 700 9.20 16.90 -20.52
N LEU A 701 8.36 17.55 -19.69
CA LEU A 701 8.08 17.06 -18.33
C LEU A 701 7.29 15.76 -18.32
N LEU A 702 6.43 15.55 -19.31
CA LEU A 702 5.72 14.28 -19.51
C LEU A 702 6.62 13.20 -20.09
N GLU A 703 7.54 13.57 -20.98
CA GLU A 703 8.49 12.69 -21.66
C GLU A 703 9.70 12.37 -20.79
N ALA A 704 10.18 13.26 -19.95
CA ALA A 704 11.27 13.01 -19.00
C ALA A 704 10.99 11.88 -18.00
N GLY A 705 9.72 11.50 -17.80
CA GLY A 705 9.35 10.27 -17.13
C GLY A 705 9.45 9.01 -17.99
N TYR A 706 9.79 9.14 -19.28
CA TYR A 706 10.00 8.00 -20.22
C TYR A 706 11.47 7.83 -20.60
N GLU A 707 12.30 8.87 -20.52
CA GLU A 707 13.73 8.79 -20.90
C GLU A 707 14.61 8.14 -19.83
N ASP A 708 14.12 7.92 -18.62
CA ASP A 708 14.82 7.12 -17.60
C ASP A 708 14.59 5.59 -17.76
N ASP A 709 13.76 5.16 -18.74
CA ASP A 709 13.46 3.74 -19.03
C ASP A 709 14.18 3.21 -20.30
N GLU A 710 15.04 3.99 -20.98
CA GLU A 710 15.99 3.53 -22.00
C GLU A 710 17.42 3.63 -21.41
#